data_bc062270e2690762d822a2ba6bb58d2d
#
_entry.id   bc062270e2690762d822a2ba6bb58d2d
#
_cell.length_a   1.000
_cell.length_b   1.000
_cell.length_c   1.000
_cell.angle_alpha   90.00
_cell.angle_beta   90.00
_cell.angle_gamma   90.00
#
_symmetry.space_group_name_H-M   'P 1'
#
loop_
_entity.id
_entity.type
_entity.pdbx_description
1 polymer ?
#
loop_
_entity_poly.entity_id
_entity_poly.type
_entity_poly.pdbx_seq_one_letter_code
_entity_poly.pdbx_strand_id
1 'polypeptide(L)'
;MSAPLQTRSSAAPSGEEQAARIAALEGTVRELRTALAEAQEQQRTALEKMAGRVAHVQSRIVHLEYLVRQILSSRIWRSLVTAGGVILRLRNLTSGSSNGSTPIPRHAGSEHFFRVACDEPDAARNGSSTVTGKLLVKGWALATSGVKRVELQVAQGRPVDARYGLYRPDIAAEHEGFPGADRSGYRATLDLDGVPNGSQTVTIRAFSAGGAQTEISLPVVIDHVNGYASEYDRWIAEFEKRDAALIEMKLAGFALRPVVSIVVPVYRTPPQILERTIGSVLAQSYPQWELCLADDNSRSAEVDEILDRYAQQDSRIRVVRLTENRGISGASNAALGLASGDFVALLDHDDELAEDALFHFVDALNHHPDADLFYSDEDHLDECGLRTEPFFKPDWSPDLILCENYICHLMVFRRTLCGQVGGFRSEVDLSQDHDLLLRMSVKAREIVHIPRILYHWRTQVYSATRASARERQAMGSSRRAVDDFLRETGVAASVEPGLIPSRWRIRYAIPAGTKVRIMIANAGNTELLERCVESVAGKTDYPHYEIVVLDNSRSSKVEKFVRGWSRRGVQLAYLDFRNLPFNFSAMNNAAAKDTDANHLLFLNDDTTVISPGWLTAMVELACRPEVGAVGAKLLYPDNTIQHAGVVIGLFDICGHAFKGQPASERAYYDFPDLIRNVSAVTGACMMVPRERFWECGGFEAENLKVAYQDIDLCLKLNQRGYRVLYTPHAQLYHYEAFTKGVEHRDPLPDETLAFTERWRDVIENDPFYSPNLTREGEDYSYRTKSR
;
A
#
# COMPACT_ATOMS: atom_id res chain seq x y z
N MET A 1 -47.42 46.78 60.09
CA MET A 1 -46.28 46.82 61.02
C MET A 1 -45.13 46.10 60.37
N SER A 2 -44.19 46.83 59.84
CA SER A 2 -43.02 46.42 59.05
C SER A 2 -41.87 46.24 60.02
N ALA A 3 -41.18 45.09 59.88
CA ALA A 3 -39.88 44.88 60.52
C ALA A 3 -38.79 45.00 59.49
N PRO A 4 -37.66 45.72 59.75
CA PRO A 4 -36.59 45.92 58.76
C PRO A 4 -35.59 44.78 58.76
N LEU A 5 -35.21 44.37 57.58
CA LEU A 5 -34.07 43.48 57.25
C LEU A 5 -32.76 44.20 57.67
N GLN A 6 -32.08 43.65 58.66
CA GLN A 6 -30.71 44.08 59.00
C GLN A 6 -29.73 43.47 57.96
N THR A 7 -29.16 44.33 57.17
CA THR A 7 -27.98 44.01 56.29
C THR A 7 -26.76 43.90 57.21
N ARG A 8 -26.22 42.68 57.36
CA ARG A 8 -24.88 42.49 57.90
C ARG A 8 -23.84 42.97 56.89
N SER A 9 -23.23 44.09 57.16
CA SER A 9 -22.01 44.57 56.51
C SER A 9 -20.86 43.63 56.90
N SER A 10 -20.39 42.77 55.98
CA SER A 10 -19.14 42.06 56.11
C SER A 10 -18.00 43.01 55.73
N ALA A 11 -17.27 43.48 56.71
CA ALA A 11 -16.02 44.21 56.47
C ALA A 11 -15.07 43.38 55.60
N ALA A 12 -14.48 44.02 54.61
CA ALA A 12 -13.47 43.37 53.76
C ALA A 12 -12.30 42.94 54.64
N PRO A 13 -11.74 41.70 54.44
CA PRO A 13 -10.62 41.21 55.24
C PRO A 13 -9.40 42.16 55.12
N SER A 14 -8.69 42.38 56.23
CA SER A 14 -7.50 43.21 56.24
C SER A 14 -6.42 42.69 55.28
N GLY A 15 -5.55 43.58 54.79
CA GLY A 15 -4.49 43.20 53.88
C GLY A 15 -3.57 42.07 54.42
N GLU A 16 -3.41 41.99 55.74
CA GLU A 16 -2.67 40.91 56.41
C GLU A 16 -3.45 39.57 56.38
N GLU A 17 -4.72 39.55 56.54
CA GLU A 17 -5.54 38.32 56.45
C GLU A 17 -5.61 37.80 55.04
N GLN A 18 -5.64 38.68 54.02
CA GLN A 18 -5.52 38.27 52.60
C GLN A 18 -4.16 37.69 52.27
N ALA A 19 -3.06 38.30 52.74
CA ALA A 19 -1.70 37.80 52.53
C ALA A 19 -1.50 36.42 53.21
N ALA A 20 -2.02 36.21 54.44
CA ALA A 20 -1.95 34.94 55.11
C ALA A 20 -2.75 33.83 54.37
N ARG A 21 -3.90 34.19 53.78
CA ARG A 21 -4.72 33.26 53.00
C ARG A 21 -4.09 32.90 51.66
N ILE A 22 -3.42 33.83 51.01
CA ILE A 22 -2.62 33.60 49.78
C ILE A 22 -1.44 32.67 50.09
N ALA A 23 -0.68 32.94 51.18
CA ALA A 23 0.43 32.07 51.57
C ALA A 23 -0.02 30.63 51.91
N ALA A 24 -1.17 30.46 52.57
CA ALA A 24 -1.72 29.13 52.84
C ALA A 24 -2.15 28.39 51.55
N LEU A 25 -2.77 29.08 50.58
CA LEU A 25 -3.12 28.55 49.29
C LEU A 25 -1.90 28.16 48.45
N GLU A 26 -0.85 28.98 48.47
CA GLU A 26 0.42 28.69 47.79
C GLU A 26 1.10 27.45 48.40
N GLY A 27 1.02 27.27 49.73
CA GLY A 27 1.44 26.05 50.40
C GLY A 27 0.70 24.81 49.91
N THR A 28 -0.63 24.87 49.91
CA THR A 28 -1.48 23.79 49.45
C THR A 28 -1.27 23.46 47.95
N VAL A 29 -1.08 24.48 47.10
CA VAL A 29 -0.77 24.28 45.69
C VAL A 29 0.60 23.59 45.50
N ARG A 30 1.58 23.93 46.35
CA ARG A 30 2.90 23.27 46.35
C ARG A 30 2.81 21.81 46.74
N GLU A 31 2.06 21.48 47.81
CA GLU A 31 1.82 20.12 48.25
C GLU A 31 1.10 19.29 47.19
N LEU A 32 0.06 19.84 46.56
CA LEU A 32 -0.68 19.17 45.47
C LEU A 32 0.19 18.94 44.24
N ARG A 33 1.08 19.86 43.89
CA ARG A 33 2.02 19.65 42.79
C ARG A 33 3.02 18.54 43.08
N THR A 34 3.51 18.46 44.32
CA THR A 34 4.41 17.37 44.76
C THR A 34 3.69 16.02 44.70
N ALA A 35 2.48 15.93 45.24
CA ALA A 35 1.69 14.70 45.22
C ALA A 35 1.33 14.27 43.78
N LEU A 36 1.03 15.21 42.89
CA LEU A 36 0.77 14.93 41.48
C LEU A 36 2.01 14.39 40.75
N ALA A 37 3.20 14.97 41.00
CA ALA A 37 4.45 14.50 40.44
C ALA A 37 4.79 13.07 40.91
N GLU A 38 4.60 12.79 42.22
CA GLU A 38 4.79 11.45 42.78
C GLU A 38 3.80 10.41 42.15
N ALA A 39 2.54 10.79 41.98
CA ALA A 39 1.54 9.93 41.35
C ALA A 39 1.86 9.65 39.88
N GLN A 40 2.31 10.65 39.14
CA GLN A 40 2.74 10.50 37.76
C GLN A 40 3.95 9.58 37.63
N GLU A 41 4.92 9.66 38.50
CA GLU A 41 6.11 8.81 38.53
C GLU A 41 5.73 7.35 38.88
N GLN A 42 4.80 7.15 39.82
CA GLN A 42 4.28 5.82 40.16
C GLN A 42 3.54 5.22 38.97
N GLN A 43 2.73 6.01 38.27
CA GLN A 43 2.01 5.57 37.08
C GLN A 43 2.98 5.20 35.93
N ARG A 44 4.02 6.01 35.71
CA ARG A 44 5.09 5.73 34.75
C ARG A 44 5.78 4.41 35.04
N THR A 45 6.20 4.20 36.29
CA THR A 45 6.84 2.96 36.73
C THR A 45 5.93 1.72 36.58
N ALA A 46 4.63 1.87 36.81
CA ALA A 46 3.67 0.79 36.63
C ALA A 46 3.49 0.43 35.15
N LEU A 47 3.42 1.44 34.25
CA LEU A 47 3.36 1.25 32.80
C LEU A 47 4.62 0.57 32.26
N GLU A 48 5.81 0.99 32.70
CA GLU A 48 7.08 0.36 32.32
C GLU A 48 7.13 -1.13 32.73
N LYS A 49 6.66 -1.46 33.95
CA LYS A 49 6.56 -2.86 34.39
C LYS A 49 5.55 -3.67 33.58
N MET A 50 4.42 -3.07 33.21
CA MET A 50 3.43 -3.74 32.34
C MET A 50 3.98 -3.95 30.93
N ALA A 51 4.59 -2.95 30.33
CA ALA A 51 5.24 -3.03 29.01
C ALA A 51 6.31 -4.15 29.00
N GLY A 52 7.15 -4.24 30.04
CA GLY A 52 8.13 -5.32 30.19
C GLY A 52 7.50 -6.71 30.29
N ARG A 53 6.32 -6.86 30.94
CA ARG A 53 5.59 -8.14 31.01
C ARG A 53 5.00 -8.50 29.64
N VAL A 54 4.40 -7.55 28.94
CA VAL A 54 3.84 -7.78 27.60
C VAL A 54 4.93 -8.20 26.63
N ALA A 55 6.06 -7.50 26.61
CA ALA A 55 7.21 -7.83 25.79
C ALA A 55 7.76 -9.25 26.10
N HIS A 56 7.81 -9.62 27.38
CA HIS A 56 8.24 -10.97 27.78
C HIS A 56 7.27 -12.06 27.26
N VAL A 57 5.96 -11.84 27.35
CA VAL A 57 4.95 -12.77 26.85
C VAL A 57 5.03 -12.88 25.33
N GLN A 58 5.15 -11.76 24.62
CA GLN A 58 5.34 -11.73 23.17
C GLN A 58 6.58 -12.50 22.74
N SER A 59 7.72 -12.28 23.40
CA SER A 59 8.96 -13.03 23.14
C SER A 59 8.78 -14.54 23.33
N ARG A 60 8.03 -14.96 24.35
CA ARG A 60 7.73 -16.38 24.58
C ARG A 60 6.80 -16.97 23.52
N ILE A 61 5.83 -16.23 23.04
CA ILE A 61 4.94 -16.65 21.94
C ILE A 61 5.77 -16.86 20.66
N VAL A 62 6.58 -15.89 20.27
CA VAL A 62 7.47 -15.99 19.11
C VAL A 62 8.44 -17.18 19.23
N HIS A 63 8.99 -17.39 20.42
CA HIS A 63 9.87 -18.53 20.66
C HIS A 63 9.13 -19.88 20.55
N LEU A 64 7.90 -19.97 21.07
CA LEU A 64 7.09 -21.18 20.97
C LEU A 64 6.66 -21.45 19.52
N GLU A 65 6.28 -20.43 18.77
CA GLU A 65 5.99 -20.53 17.34
C GLU A 65 7.22 -21.01 16.56
N TYR A 66 8.39 -20.44 16.84
CA TYR A 66 9.65 -20.90 16.28
C TYR A 66 9.92 -22.37 16.57
N LEU A 67 9.76 -22.82 17.82
CA LEU A 67 9.93 -24.22 18.21
C LEU A 67 8.93 -25.14 17.51
N VAL A 68 7.68 -24.73 17.40
CA VAL A 68 6.65 -25.49 16.67
C VAL A 68 7.02 -25.61 15.18
N ARG A 69 7.46 -24.50 14.56
CA ARG A 69 7.95 -24.53 13.16
C ARG A 69 9.19 -25.42 12.98
N GLN A 70 10.14 -25.37 13.91
CA GLN A 70 11.30 -26.24 13.91
C GLN A 70 10.92 -27.75 14.02
N ILE A 71 9.97 -28.06 14.91
CA ILE A 71 9.45 -29.43 15.04
C ILE A 71 8.77 -29.86 13.74
N LEU A 72 7.89 -29.03 13.16
CA LEU A 72 7.16 -29.33 11.93
C LEU A 72 8.08 -29.43 10.70
N SER A 73 9.16 -28.66 10.66
CA SER A 73 10.14 -28.69 9.56
C SER A 73 11.23 -29.75 9.73
N SER A 74 11.35 -30.36 10.90
CA SER A 74 12.42 -31.32 11.22
C SER A 74 12.34 -32.59 10.37
N ARG A 75 13.50 -33.17 10.05
CA ARG A 75 13.53 -34.48 9.37
C ARG A 75 12.83 -35.58 10.19
N ILE A 76 12.88 -35.47 11.51
CA ILE A 76 12.23 -36.42 12.46
C ILE A 76 10.69 -36.30 12.32
N TRP A 77 10.14 -35.07 12.30
CA TRP A 77 8.70 -34.87 12.12
C TRP A 77 8.23 -35.35 10.74
N ARG A 78 8.97 -35.03 9.68
CA ARG A 78 8.69 -35.54 8.32
C ARG A 78 8.76 -37.07 8.27
N SER A 79 9.70 -37.66 8.96
CA SER A 79 9.81 -39.12 9.09
C SER A 79 8.64 -39.71 9.90
N LEU A 80 8.23 -39.06 10.99
CA LEU A 80 7.07 -39.47 11.80
C LEU A 80 5.75 -39.32 11.03
N VAL A 81 5.57 -38.22 10.27
CA VAL A 81 4.39 -38.04 9.40
C VAL A 81 4.41 -39.06 8.27
N THR A 82 5.58 -39.37 7.70
CA THR A 82 5.75 -40.42 6.69
C THR A 82 5.51 -41.81 7.29
N ALA A 83 6.02 -42.06 8.48
CA ALA A 83 5.78 -43.32 9.23
C ALA A 83 4.30 -43.43 9.65
N GLY A 84 3.69 -42.35 10.13
CA GLY A 84 2.25 -42.28 10.44
C GLY A 84 1.40 -42.52 9.18
N GLY A 85 1.81 -41.92 8.03
CA GLY A 85 1.19 -42.22 6.72
C GLY A 85 1.37 -43.65 6.27
N VAL A 86 2.51 -44.29 6.58
CA VAL A 86 2.76 -45.73 6.36
C VAL A 86 1.92 -46.60 7.31
N ILE A 87 1.82 -46.21 8.60
CA ILE A 87 0.97 -46.90 9.58
C ILE A 87 -0.51 -46.79 9.19
N LEU A 88 -0.95 -45.61 8.77
CA LEU A 88 -2.31 -45.40 8.21
C LEU A 88 -2.52 -46.23 6.93
N ARG A 89 -1.51 -46.32 6.06
CA ARG A 89 -1.55 -47.17 4.87
C ARG A 89 -1.56 -48.67 5.21
N LEU A 90 -0.77 -49.09 6.19
CA LEU A 90 -0.79 -50.47 6.68
C LEU A 90 -2.12 -50.82 7.33
N ARG A 91 -2.71 -49.89 8.09
CA ARG A 91 -4.06 -50.05 8.66
C ARG A 91 -5.15 -50.07 7.60
N ASN A 92 -4.97 -49.31 6.51
CA ASN A 92 -5.87 -49.32 5.35
C ASN A 92 -5.64 -50.53 4.43
N LEU A 93 -4.42 -51.12 4.40
CA LEU A 93 -4.13 -52.38 3.68
C LEU A 93 -4.75 -53.60 4.38
N THR A 94 -4.92 -53.54 5.69
CA THR A 94 -5.69 -54.57 6.43
C THR A 94 -7.19 -54.38 6.33
N SER A 95 -7.65 -53.25 5.82
CA SER A 95 -9.05 -52.90 5.55
C SER A 95 -9.38 -52.77 4.04
N GLY A 96 -8.52 -53.24 3.15
CA GLY A 96 -8.81 -53.50 1.74
C GLY A 96 -9.11 -52.27 0.89
N SER A 97 -8.21 -51.28 0.79
CA SER A 97 -8.30 -50.30 -0.29
C SER A 97 -6.93 -49.64 -0.56
N SER A 98 -6.63 -49.49 -1.86
CA SER A 98 -5.34 -49.28 -2.47
C SER A 98 -4.95 -47.84 -2.75
N ASN A 99 -3.64 -47.55 -2.64
CA ASN A 99 -2.73 -46.64 -3.34
C ASN A 99 -3.14 -45.24 -3.85
N GLY A 100 -2.31 -44.23 -3.52
CA GLY A 100 -1.93 -43.18 -4.44
C GLY A 100 -1.34 -41.93 -3.80
N SER A 101 -0.21 -41.45 -4.31
CA SER A 101 0.33 -40.08 -4.23
C SER A 101 -0.77 -39.05 -4.35
N THR A 102 -0.74 -37.97 -3.55
CA THR A 102 -1.78 -36.95 -3.54
C THR A 102 -1.87 -36.21 -4.89
N PRO A 103 -2.70 -36.67 -5.76
CA PRO A 103 -3.61 -35.84 -6.53
C PRO A 103 -4.90 -35.74 -5.72
N ILE A 104 -5.64 -34.69 -5.94
CA ILE A 104 -7.04 -34.57 -5.53
C ILE A 104 -7.71 -35.91 -5.71
N PRO A 105 -8.31 -36.55 -4.66
CA PRO A 105 -8.88 -37.86 -4.82
C PRO A 105 -9.99 -37.78 -5.85
N ARG A 106 -9.79 -38.41 -6.99
CA ARG A 106 -10.89 -38.84 -7.85
C ARG A 106 -11.52 -40.04 -7.15
N HIS A 107 -12.36 -39.76 -6.15
CA HIS A 107 -13.22 -40.80 -5.58
C HIS A 107 -14.53 -40.83 -6.34
N ALA A 108 -14.67 -41.86 -7.17
CA ALA A 108 -15.97 -42.39 -7.47
C ALA A 108 -16.51 -43.02 -6.15
N GLY A 109 -17.43 -42.32 -5.46
CA GLY A 109 -18.21 -42.91 -4.38
C GLY A 109 -18.30 -42.23 -3.03
N SER A 110 -17.74 -41.02 -2.83
CA SER A 110 -18.09 -40.13 -1.68
C SER A 110 -17.83 -38.68 -2.09
N GLU A 111 -18.71 -38.07 -2.47
CA GLU A 111 -19.66 -37.10 -1.93
C GLU A 111 -18.97 -35.91 -1.25
N HIS A 112 -18.84 -34.81 -2.03
CA HIS A 112 -18.81 -33.42 -1.58
C HIS A 112 -17.69 -33.01 -0.60
N PHE A 113 -16.49 -32.82 -1.16
CA PHE A 113 -15.43 -32.12 -0.43
C PHE A 113 -15.63 -30.62 -0.63
N PHE A 114 -15.62 -29.85 0.48
CA PHE A 114 -15.74 -28.41 0.53
C PHE A 114 -14.46 -27.77 1.07
N ARG A 115 -14.20 -26.54 0.62
CA ARG A 115 -13.33 -25.57 1.28
C ARG A 115 -14.07 -24.26 1.37
N VAL A 116 -14.13 -23.67 2.56
CA VAL A 116 -14.78 -22.37 2.81
C VAL A 116 -13.88 -21.55 3.71
N ALA A 117 -13.67 -20.30 3.37
CA ALA A 117 -12.94 -19.36 4.20
C ALA A 117 -13.66 -18.00 4.23
N CYS A 118 -13.40 -17.23 5.26
CA CYS A 118 -13.83 -15.85 5.40
C CYS A 118 -12.59 -14.95 5.41
N ASP A 119 -12.56 -13.96 4.54
CA ASP A 119 -11.50 -12.98 4.44
C ASP A 119 -11.82 -11.74 5.30
N GLU A 120 -13.10 -11.39 5.40
CA GLU A 120 -13.62 -10.29 6.21
C GLU A 120 -14.92 -10.70 6.93
N PRO A 121 -15.04 -10.45 8.23
CA PRO A 121 -14.02 -9.93 9.14
C PRO A 121 -12.90 -10.95 9.42
N ASP A 122 -11.66 -10.49 9.49
CA ASP A 122 -10.51 -11.35 9.77
C ASP A 122 -10.49 -11.76 11.26
N ALA A 123 -10.90 -12.97 11.52
CA ALA A 123 -10.92 -13.53 12.88
C ALA A 123 -9.51 -13.77 13.48
N ALA A 124 -8.46 -13.80 12.65
CA ALA A 124 -7.09 -14.07 13.09
C ALA A 124 -6.33 -12.79 13.48
N ARG A 125 -6.66 -11.65 12.86
CA ARG A 125 -6.02 -10.35 13.15
C ARG A 125 -6.62 -9.62 14.35
N ASN A 126 -7.93 -9.79 14.58
CA ASN A 126 -8.63 -9.04 15.62
C ASN A 126 -9.36 -9.99 16.58
N GLY A 127 -8.78 -10.22 17.73
CA GLY A 127 -9.43 -10.96 18.81
C GLY A 127 -10.77 -10.40 19.30
N SER A 128 -11.29 -9.31 18.72
CA SER A 128 -12.65 -8.78 18.86
C SER A 128 -12.85 -7.55 17.96
N SER A 129 -13.17 -7.73 16.69
CA SER A 129 -13.76 -6.62 15.91
C SER A 129 -15.11 -6.30 16.51
N THR A 130 -15.23 -5.10 17.08
CA THR A 130 -16.51 -4.60 17.59
C THR A 130 -17.29 -4.02 16.42
N VAL A 131 -18.46 -4.58 16.11
CA VAL A 131 -19.29 -4.25 14.95
C VAL A 131 -20.68 -3.76 15.34
N THR A 132 -21.28 -2.93 14.48
CA THR A 132 -22.65 -2.42 14.65
C THR A 132 -23.33 -2.19 13.31
N GLY A 133 -24.67 -2.03 13.35
CA GLY A 133 -25.48 -1.68 12.18
C GLY A 133 -25.46 -2.76 11.11
N LYS A 134 -24.53 -2.70 10.16
CA LYS A 134 -24.40 -3.66 9.06
C LYS A 134 -23.01 -4.27 9.04
N LEU A 135 -22.92 -5.59 9.04
CA LEU A 135 -21.66 -6.32 8.96
C LEU A 135 -21.43 -6.85 7.54
N LEU A 136 -20.37 -6.34 6.89
CA LEU A 136 -19.90 -6.90 5.63
C LEU A 136 -19.12 -8.20 5.89
N VAL A 137 -19.46 -9.26 5.14
CA VAL A 137 -18.77 -10.55 5.21
C VAL A 137 -18.34 -10.93 3.79
N LYS A 138 -17.04 -11.14 3.62
CA LYS A 138 -16.44 -11.59 2.34
C LYS A 138 -15.64 -12.86 2.56
N GLY A 139 -15.50 -13.65 1.50
CA GLY A 139 -14.68 -14.87 1.52
C GLY A 139 -14.80 -15.64 0.23
N TRP A 140 -14.46 -16.92 0.30
CA TRP A 140 -14.56 -17.82 -0.83
C TRP A 140 -15.03 -19.21 -0.41
N ALA A 141 -15.66 -19.91 -1.35
CA ALA A 141 -16.17 -21.26 -1.12
C ALA A 141 -15.96 -22.13 -2.38
N LEU A 142 -15.48 -23.36 -2.18
CA LEU A 142 -15.23 -24.36 -3.21
C LEU A 142 -15.92 -25.67 -2.86
N ALA A 143 -16.41 -26.38 -3.86
CA ALA A 143 -16.91 -27.74 -3.71
C ALA A 143 -16.56 -28.57 -4.94
N THR A 144 -16.27 -29.86 -4.77
CA THR A 144 -15.90 -30.75 -5.88
C THR A 144 -16.99 -30.89 -6.94
N SER A 145 -18.25 -30.69 -6.58
CA SER A 145 -19.39 -30.66 -7.50
C SER A 145 -19.83 -29.25 -7.92
N GLY A 146 -19.02 -28.22 -7.59
CA GLY A 146 -19.35 -26.81 -7.73
C GLY A 146 -20.25 -26.31 -6.59
N VAL A 147 -20.12 -25.03 -6.23
CA VAL A 147 -20.96 -24.38 -5.22
C VAL A 147 -22.18 -23.75 -5.90
N LYS A 148 -23.36 -24.04 -5.38
CA LYS A 148 -24.64 -23.52 -5.87
C LYS A 148 -25.01 -22.20 -5.24
N ARG A 149 -24.79 -22.04 -3.94
CA ARG A 149 -25.05 -20.82 -3.16
C ARG A 149 -24.25 -20.82 -1.87
N VAL A 150 -24.08 -19.63 -1.31
CA VAL A 150 -23.53 -19.40 0.02
C VAL A 150 -24.55 -18.61 0.80
N GLU A 151 -24.77 -18.98 2.05
CA GLU A 151 -25.72 -18.38 2.97
C GLU A 151 -25.02 -17.96 4.24
N LEU A 152 -25.33 -16.77 4.75
CA LEU A 152 -24.78 -16.23 5.98
C LEU A 152 -25.88 -16.00 7.01
N GLN A 153 -25.53 -16.22 8.29
CA GLN A 153 -26.45 -15.99 9.39
C GLN A 153 -25.67 -15.46 10.61
N VAL A 154 -26.17 -14.41 11.26
CA VAL A 154 -25.63 -13.94 12.54
C VAL A 154 -26.55 -14.36 13.67
N ALA A 155 -26.00 -14.97 14.73
CA ALA A 155 -26.73 -15.45 15.89
C ALA A 155 -27.98 -16.30 15.48
N GLN A 156 -29.18 -15.92 15.95
CA GLN A 156 -30.47 -16.55 15.61
C GLN A 156 -31.24 -15.76 14.53
N GLY A 157 -30.56 -14.81 13.84
CA GLY A 157 -31.16 -13.97 12.81
C GLY A 157 -31.58 -14.77 11.57
N ARG A 158 -32.23 -14.10 10.62
CA ARG A 158 -32.61 -14.72 9.35
C ARG A 158 -31.37 -14.96 8.49
N PRO A 159 -31.23 -16.11 7.84
CA PRO A 159 -30.17 -16.33 6.86
C PRO A 159 -30.28 -15.37 5.67
N VAL A 160 -29.14 -14.93 5.17
CA VAL A 160 -29.01 -14.05 4.01
C VAL A 160 -28.22 -14.77 2.94
N ASP A 161 -28.74 -14.85 1.71
CA ASP A 161 -28.00 -15.40 0.59
C ASP A 161 -26.87 -14.43 0.20
N ALA A 162 -25.64 -14.94 0.17
CA ALA A 162 -24.50 -14.20 -0.29
C ALA A 162 -24.46 -14.15 -1.81
N ARG A 163 -24.02 -13.05 -2.37
CA ARG A 163 -23.61 -13.02 -3.74
C ARG A 163 -22.37 -13.90 -3.92
N TYR A 164 -22.54 -15.01 -4.63
CA TYR A 164 -21.49 -15.97 -4.95
C TYR A 164 -21.08 -15.86 -6.42
N GLY A 165 -19.83 -16.26 -6.74
CA GLY A 165 -19.30 -16.23 -8.10
C GLY A 165 -18.43 -14.99 -8.36
N LEU A 166 -17.96 -14.31 -7.33
CA LEU A 166 -17.02 -13.21 -7.43
C LEU A 166 -15.65 -13.72 -7.89
N TYR A 167 -14.95 -12.92 -8.69
CA TYR A 167 -13.67 -13.27 -9.27
C TYR A 167 -12.56 -13.39 -8.23
N ARG A 168 -11.88 -14.54 -8.18
CA ARG A 168 -10.82 -14.90 -7.23
C ARG A 168 -9.72 -15.70 -7.92
N PRO A 169 -8.88 -15.04 -8.74
CA PRO A 169 -7.75 -15.69 -9.41
C PRO A 169 -6.71 -16.25 -8.46
N ASP A 170 -6.56 -15.64 -7.29
CA ASP A 170 -5.74 -16.11 -6.18
C ASP A 170 -6.15 -17.51 -5.72
N ILE A 171 -7.44 -17.72 -5.50
CA ILE A 171 -7.99 -19.01 -5.09
C ILE A 171 -7.89 -20.05 -6.20
N ALA A 172 -8.05 -19.65 -7.46
CA ALA A 172 -7.85 -20.53 -8.60
C ALA A 172 -6.42 -21.06 -8.70
N ALA A 173 -5.43 -20.21 -8.42
CA ALA A 173 -4.01 -20.59 -8.43
C ALA A 173 -3.65 -21.59 -7.31
N GLU A 174 -4.28 -21.47 -6.13
CA GLU A 174 -4.01 -22.36 -4.99
C GLU A 174 -4.81 -23.66 -5.02
N HIS A 175 -5.96 -23.65 -5.70
CA HIS A 175 -6.94 -24.74 -5.68
C HIS A 175 -7.24 -25.24 -7.09
N GLU A 176 -6.21 -25.54 -7.86
CA GLU A 176 -6.33 -26.15 -9.19
C GLU A 176 -7.15 -27.45 -9.12
N GLY A 177 -8.15 -27.56 -9.98
CA GLY A 177 -9.02 -28.74 -10.10
C GLY A 177 -10.38 -28.63 -9.39
N PHE A 178 -10.68 -27.54 -8.68
CA PHE A 178 -12.06 -27.26 -8.27
C PHE A 178 -12.82 -26.54 -9.40
N PRO A 179 -14.04 -26.99 -9.74
CA PRO A 179 -14.86 -26.30 -10.73
C PRO A 179 -15.16 -24.86 -10.33
N GLY A 180 -14.83 -23.89 -11.17
CA GLY A 180 -15.12 -22.48 -10.94
C GLY A 180 -14.31 -21.83 -9.80
N ALA A 181 -13.09 -22.32 -9.52
CA ALA A 181 -12.23 -21.75 -8.49
C ALA A 181 -11.91 -20.25 -8.72
N ASP A 182 -11.81 -19.84 -9.99
CA ASP A 182 -11.66 -18.44 -10.39
C ASP A 182 -12.90 -17.55 -10.07
N ARG A 183 -14.01 -18.19 -9.72
CA ARG A 183 -15.29 -17.56 -9.39
C ARG A 183 -15.83 -18.04 -8.05
N SER A 184 -14.96 -18.30 -7.12
CA SER A 184 -15.26 -18.86 -5.81
C SER A 184 -15.60 -17.83 -4.73
N GLY A 185 -15.42 -16.54 -5.00
CA GLY A 185 -15.67 -15.47 -4.04
C GLY A 185 -17.14 -15.33 -3.67
N TYR A 186 -17.42 -15.01 -2.42
CA TYR A 186 -18.73 -14.60 -1.95
C TYR A 186 -18.66 -13.29 -1.15
N ARG A 187 -19.80 -12.59 -1.11
CA ARG A 187 -19.98 -11.37 -0.32
C ARG A 187 -21.43 -11.23 0.10
N ALA A 188 -21.66 -10.83 1.34
CA ALA A 188 -22.98 -10.41 1.83
C ALA A 188 -22.83 -9.37 2.93
N THR A 189 -23.88 -8.55 3.11
CA THR A 189 -24.00 -7.63 4.23
C THR A 189 -25.09 -8.13 5.15
N LEU A 190 -24.75 -8.43 6.40
CA LEU A 190 -25.68 -8.85 7.45
C LEU A 190 -26.20 -7.61 8.16
N ASP A 191 -27.52 -7.51 8.32
CA ASP A 191 -28.15 -6.52 9.17
C ASP A 191 -28.05 -6.99 10.63
N LEU A 192 -27.47 -6.15 11.49
CA LEU A 192 -27.26 -6.45 12.91
C LEU A 192 -28.36 -5.85 13.79
N ASP A 193 -29.36 -5.14 13.22
CA ASP A 193 -30.46 -4.57 13.98
C ASP A 193 -31.23 -5.66 14.73
N GLY A 194 -31.33 -5.48 16.05
CA GLY A 194 -31.99 -6.43 16.94
C GLY A 194 -31.11 -7.63 17.39
N VAL A 195 -29.83 -7.72 16.92
CA VAL A 195 -28.86 -8.69 17.44
C VAL A 195 -28.30 -8.18 18.77
N PRO A 196 -28.30 -8.97 19.85
CA PRO A 196 -27.82 -8.50 21.16
C PRO A 196 -26.33 -8.11 21.17
N ASN A 197 -25.98 -7.06 21.95
CA ASN A 197 -24.60 -6.71 22.23
C ASN A 197 -23.82 -7.87 22.87
N GLY A 198 -22.51 -7.90 22.63
CA GLY A 198 -21.58 -8.90 23.13
C GLY A 198 -21.14 -9.90 22.07
N SER A 199 -20.53 -10.99 22.52
CA SER A 199 -20.00 -12.01 21.60
C SER A 199 -21.13 -12.77 20.90
N GLN A 200 -21.13 -12.73 19.59
CA GLN A 200 -22.08 -13.42 18.70
C GLN A 200 -21.32 -14.30 17.71
N THR A 201 -22.06 -15.13 16.96
CA THR A 201 -21.46 -16.01 15.95
C THR A 201 -22.07 -15.70 14.59
N VAL A 202 -21.21 -15.48 13.60
CA VAL A 202 -21.58 -15.48 12.19
C VAL A 202 -21.36 -16.88 11.65
N THR A 203 -22.38 -17.50 11.09
CA THR A 203 -22.34 -18.82 10.44
C THR A 203 -22.41 -18.64 8.93
N ILE A 204 -21.46 -19.21 8.22
CA ILE A 204 -21.37 -19.20 6.76
C ILE A 204 -21.59 -20.62 6.25
N ARG A 205 -22.64 -20.83 5.46
CA ARG A 205 -23.01 -22.14 4.89
C ARG A 205 -22.82 -22.13 3.39
N ALA A 206 -22.04 -23.07 2.88
CA ALA A 206 -21.91 -23.29 1.45
C ALA A 206 -22.69 -24.55 1.02
N PHE A 207 -23.48 -24.44 -0.04
CA PHE A 207 -24.29 -25.50 -0.61
C PHE A 207 -23.73 -25.91 -1.97
N SER A 208 -23.45 -27.18 -2.17
CA SER A 208 -22.96 -27.67 -3.44
C SER A 208 -24.09 -27.91 -4.47
N ALA A 209 -23.72 -27.98 -5.75
CA ALA A 209 -24.64 -28.38 -6.82
C ALA A 209 -25.16 -29.81 -6.64
N GLY A 210 -24.42 -30.69 -5.93
CA GLY A 210 -24.80 -32.04 -5.59
C GLY A 210 -25.74 -32.18 -4.38
N GLY A 211 -26.16 -31.08 -3.74
CA GLY A 211 -27.10 -31.06 -2.60
C GLY A 211 -26.47 -31.21 -1.21
N ALA A 212 -25.12 -31.34 -1.11
CA ALA A 212 -24.44 -31.34 0.18
C ALA A 212 -24.21 -29.91 0.68
N GLN A 213 -23.98 -29.77 1.98
CA GLN A 213 -23.63 -28.48 2.61
C GLN A 213 -22.48 -28.62 3.60
N THR A 214 -21.79 -27.49 3.84
CA THR A 214 -20.82 -27.32 4.91
C THR A 214 -21.03 -25.98 5.59
N GLU A 215 -20.49 -25.80 6.79
CA GLU A 215 -20.53 -24.51 7.49
C GLU A 215 -19.23 -24.21 8.20
N ILE A 216 -18.92 -22.92 8.33
CA ILE A 216 -17.90 -22.38 9.22
C ILE A 216 -18.55 -21.33 10.12
N SER A 217 -17.99 -21.15 11.33
CA SER A 217 -18.50 -20.21 12.31
C SER A 217 -17.40 -19.26 12.78
N LEU A 218 -17.70 -17.95 12.82
CA LEU A 218 -16.80 -16.90 13.19
C LEU A 218 -17.34 -16.13 14.39
N PRO A 219 -16.56 -15.91 15.45
CA PRO A 219 -16.96 -15.04 16.55
C PRO A 219 -16.86 -13.57 16.13
N VAL A 220 -17.88 -12.78 16.48
CA VAL A 220 -17.91 -11.32 16.35
C VAL A 220 -18.40 -10.70 17.63
N VAL A 221 -17.92 -9.52 17.98
CA VAL A 221 -18.43 -8.76 19.14
C VAL A 221 -19.33 -7.64 18.60
N ILE A 222 -20.59 -7.64 18.98
CA ILE A 222 -21.53 -6.61 18.59
C ILE A 222 -21.61 -5.56 19.71
N ASP A 223 -21.46 -4.28 19.34
CA ASP A 223 -21.62 -3.15 20.22
C ASP A 223 -22.33 -2.02 19.45
N HIS A 224 -23.63 -1.89 19.62
CA HIS A 224 -24.44 -0.91 18.91
C HIS A 224 -24.15 0.56 19.31
N VAL A 225 -23.30 0.77 20.30
CA VAL A 225 -22.91 2.12 20.76
C VAL A 225 -21.58 2.55 20.13
N ASN A 226 -20.58 1.64 20.09
CA ASN A 226 -19.21 1.96 19.71
C ASN A 226 -18.70 1.13 18.51
N GLY A 227 -19.49 0.23 17.93
CA GLY A 227 -19.10 -0.64 16.83
C GLY A 227 -19.25 0.05 15.46
N TYR A 228 -18.53 -0.50 14.47
CA TYR A 228 -18.57 -0.10 13.05
C TYR A 228 -18.81 -1.34 12.19
N ALA A 229 -19.39 -1.17 11.00
CA ALA A 229 -19.66 -2.27 10.08
C ALA A 229 -18.36 -2.87 9.48
N SER A 230 -17.33 -2.04 9.33
CA SER A 230 -15.99 -2.42 8.87
C SER A 230 -14.92 -1.50 9.48
N GLU A 231 -13.65 -1.88 9.35
CA GLU A 231 -12.51 -0.99 9.69
C GLU A 231 -12.53 0.29 8.85
N TYR A 232 -12.98 0.20 7.60
CA TYR A 232 -13.10 1.35 6.73
C TYR A 232 -14.23 2.29 7.17
N ASP A 233 -15.40 1.80 7.57
CA ASP A 233 -16.47 2.64 8.14
C ASP A 233 -16.01 3.37 9.39
N ARG A 234 -15.21 2.71 10.22
CA ARG A 234 -14.56 3.34 11.36
C ARG A 234 -13.65 4.48 10.91
N TRP A 235 -12.78 4.24 9.91
CA TRP A 235 -11.89 5.25 9.36
C TRP A 235 -12.69 6.46 8.84
N ILE A 236 -13.77 6.24 8.06
CA ILE A 236 -14.66 7.29 7.56
C ILE A 236 -15.19 8.12 8.73
N ALA A 237 -15.74 7.47 9.76
CA ALA A 237 -16.33 8.15 10.90
C ALA A 237 -15.31 8.96 11.73
N GLU A 238 -14.06 8.51 11.79
CA GLU A 238 -12.99 9.16 12.54
C GLU A 238 -12.32 10.29 11.76
N PHE A 239 -12.12 10.17 10.44
CA PHE A 239 -11.27 11.06 9.65
C PHE A 239 -11.98 11.85 8.57
N GLU A 240 -13.09 11.38 8.00
CA GLU A 240 -13.86 12.13 6.98
C GLU A 240 -14.96 13.00 7.61
N LYS A 241 -14.59 13.84 8.58
CA LYS A 241 -15.56 14.77 9.17
C LYS A 241 -15.72 16.00 8.28
N ARG A 242 -16.92 16.16 7.75
CA ARG A 242 -17.29 17.37 7.02
C ARG A 242 -17.72 18.45 7.99
N ASP A 243 -17.05 19.58 7.93
CA ASP A 243 -17.41 20.80 8.65
C ASP A 243 -17.93 21.85 7.66
N ALA A 244 -19.26 21.96 7.54
CA ALA A 244 -19.88 22.87 6.59
C ALA A 244 -19.54 24.35 6.87
N ALA A 245 -19.38 24.75 8.13
CA ALA A 245 -19.02 26.12 8.48
C ALA A 245 -17.56 26.43 8.08
N LEU A 246 -16.65 25.48 8.26
CA LEU A 246 -15.28 25.62 7.80
C LEU A 246 -15.19 25.70 6.28
N ILE A 247 -15.97 24.88 5.56
CA ILE A 247 -16.06 24.92 4.10
C ILE A 247 -16.53 26.30 3.63
N GLU A 248 -17.61 26.81 4.19
CA GLU A 248 -18.16 28.13 3.85
C GLU A 248 -17.16 29.26 4.13
N MET A 249 -16.50 29.22 5.29
CA MET A 249 -15.46 30.20 5.65
C MET A 249 -14.28 30.19 4.68
N LYS A 250 -13.75 29.00 4.32
CA LYS A 250 -12.66 28.87 3.35
C LYS A 250 -13.08 29.31 1.95
N LEU A 251 -14.28 28.92 1.49
CA LEU A 251 -14.83 29.39 0.22
C LEU A 251 -14.89 30.92 0.12
N ALA A 252 -15.25 31.59 1.21
CA ALA A 252 -15.24 33.06 1.25
C ALA A 252 -13.83 33.64 1.11
N GLY A 253 -12.81 32.95 1.59
CA GLY A 253 -11.41 33.39 1.59
C GLY A 253 -10.59 33.02 0.35
N PHE A 254 -11.07 32.16 -0.54
CA PHE A 254 -10.30 31.72 -1.72
C PHE A 254 -9.98 32.88 -2.67
N ALA A 255 -8.72 33.01 -3.03
CA ALA A 255 -8.23 33.97 -4.04
C ALA A 255 -8.53 33.48 -5.46
N LEU A 256 -8.34 32.18 -5.70
CA LEU A 256 -8.62 31.53 -6.98
C LEU A 256 -9.96 30.80 -6.89
N ARG A 257 -10.85 31.12 -7.80
CA ARG A 257 -12.22 30.56 -7.89
C ARG A 257 -12.56 30.20 -9.34
N PRO A 258 -11.86 29.20 -9.92
CA PRO A 258 -12.07 28.83 -11.31
C PRO A 258 -13.45 28.18 -11.51
N VAL A 259 -13.96 28.25 -12.73
CA VAL A 259 -15.04 27.37 -13.17
C VAL A 259 -14.42 26.00 -13.48
N VAL A 260 -14.98 24.94 -12.90
CA VAL A 260 -14.56 23.55 -13.13
C VAL A 260 -15.56 22.89 -14.09
N SER A 261 -15.09 22.45 -15.25
CA SER A 261 -15.90 21.70 -16.21
C SER A 261 -15.82 20.21 -15.89
N ILE A 262 -16.90 19.61 -15.46
CA ILE A 262 -16.98 18.16 -15.20
C ILE A 262 -17.39 17.49 -16.50
N VAL A 263 -16.53 16.63 -17.04
CA VAL A 263 -16.70 15.96 -18.34
C VAL A 263 -17.16 14.52 -18.11
N VAL A 264 -18.33 14.17 -18.69
CA VAL A 264 -18.96 12.87 -18.51
C VAL A 264 -19.34 12.27 -19.87
N PRO A 265 -18.64 11.22 -20.34
CA PRO A 265 -19.07 10.44 -21.49
C PRO A 265 -20.18 9.46 -21.08
N VAL A 266 -21.37 9.55 -21.69
CA VAL A 266 -22.55 8.75 -21.36
C VAL A 266 -22.79 7.70 -22.44
N TYR A 267 -22.93 6.43 -22.04
CA TYR A 267 -23.30 5.36 -22.97
C TYR A 267 -24.10 4.25 -22.30
N ARG A 268 -25.39 4.15 -22.63
CA ARG A 268 -26.31 3.11 -22.13
C ARG A 268 -26.29 2.93 -20.62
N THR A 269 -26.15 4.03 -19.90
CA THR A 269 -26.13 4.03 -18.44
C THR A 269 -27.52 3.68 -17.90
N PRO A 270 -27.65 2.79 -16.92
CA PRO A 270 -28.92 2.58 -16.24
C PRO A 270 -29.47 3.89 -15.67
N PRO A 271 -30.75 4.20 -15.87
CA PRO A 271 -31.36 5.48 -15.50
C PRO A 271 -31.06 5.93 -14.07
N GLN A 272 -31.27 5.03 -13.10
CA GLN A 272 -31.06 5.33 -11.68
C GLN A 272 -29.58 5.64 -11.34
N ILE A 273 -28.65 5.03 -12.07
CA ILE A 273 -27.20 5.28 -11.90
C ILE A 273 -26.84 6.65 -12.48
N LEU A 274 -27.30 6.97 -13.70
CA LEU A 274 -27.08 8.28 -14.31
C LEU A 274 -27.63 9.43 -13.45
N GLU A 275 -28.80 9.24 -12.84
CA GLU A 275 -29.38 10.20 -11.90
C GLU A 275 -28.52 10.41 -10.66
N ARG A 276 -27.90 9.34 -10.12
CA ARG A 276 -26.96 9.44 -8.99
C ARG A 276 -25.68 10.18 -9.37
N THR A 277 -25.12 9.85 -10.54
CA THR A 277 -23.94 10.55 -11.06
C THR A 277 -24.19 12.05 -11.20
N ILE A 278 -25.27 12.46 -11.87
CA ILE A 278 -25.65 13.87 -11.99
C ILE A 278 -25.95 14.48 -10.60
N GLY A 279 -26.64 13.73 -9.73
CA GLY A 279 -26.96 14.14 -8.37
C GLY A 279 -25.72 14.46 -7.53
N SER A 280 -24.64 13.68 -7.67
CA SER A 280 -23.35 13.91 -6.96
C SER A 280 -22.69 15.23 -7.38
N VAL A 281 -22.88 15.64 -8.65
CA VAL A 281 -22.40 16.95 -9.14
C VAL A 281 -23.26 18.09 -8.61
N LEU A 282 -24.57 17.93 -8.61
CA LEU A 282 -25.50 18.94 -8.05
C LEU A 282 -25.29 19.16 -6.56
N ALA A 283 -24.84 18.16 -5.83
CA ALA A 283 -24.56 18.22 -4.40
C ALA A 283 -23.21 18.89 -4.05
N GLN A 284 -22.41 19.30 -5.04
CA GLN A 284 -21.08 19.88 -4.79
C GLN A 284 -21.16 21.16 -3.95
N SER A 285 -20.33 21.20 -2.89
CA SER A 285 -20.21 22.36 -1.99
C SER A 285 -19.63 23.60 -2.68
N TYR A 286 -18.75 23.40 -3.67
CA TYR A 286 -18.20 24.48 -4.49
C TYR A 286 -19.17 24.82 -5.62
N PRO A 287 -19.65 26.07 -5.77
CA PRO A 287 -20.75 26.38 -6.68
C PRO A 287 -20.34 26.66 -8.12
N GLN A 288 -19.04 26.94 -8.40
CA GLN A 288 -18.58 27.38 -9.73
C GLN A 288 -18.14 26.16 -10.57
N TRP A 289 -19.11 25.43 -11.06
CA TRP A 289 -18.90 24.29 -11.96
C TRP A 289 -19.88 24.32 -13.13
N GLU A 290 -19.55 23.63 -14.18
CA GLU A 290 -20.43 23.24 -15.28
C GLU A 290 -20.32 21.74 -15.52
N LEU A 291 -21.41 21.07 -15.88
CA LEU A 291 -21.47 19.66 -16.21
C LEU A 291 -21.63 19.48 -17.73
N CYS A 292 -20.64 18.89 -18.35
CA CYS A 292 -20.57 18.64 -19.78
C CYS A 292 -20.82 17.17 -20.08
N LEU A 293 -22.02 16.81 -20.50
CA LEU A 293 -22.47 15.47 -20.79
C LEU A 293 -22.46 15.20 -22.30
N ALA A 294 -21.81 14.11 -22.74
CA ALA A 294 -21.85 13.65 -24.12
C ALA A 294 -22.49 12.26 -24.23
N ASP A 295 -23.70 12.20 -24.79
CA ASP A 295 -24.33 10.91 -25.08
C ASP A 295 -23.76 10.29 -26.34
N ASP A 296 -23.07 9.15 -26.20
CA ASP A 296 -22.41 8.42 -27.29
C ASP A 296 -23.40 7.50 -28.05
N ASN A 297 -24.54 8.10 -28.48
CA ASN A 297 -25.57 7.40 -29.19
C ASN A 297 -26.14 6.19 -28.42
N SER A 298 -26.56 6.41 -27.19
CA SER A 298 -27.14 5.40 -26.29
C SER A 298 -28.40 4.72 -26.87
N ARG A 299 -29.17 5.46 -27.67
CA ARG A 299 -30.46 5.03 -28.23
C ARG A 299 -31.44 4.57 -27.15
N SER A 300 -31.50 5.29 -26.05
CA SER A 300 -32.37 5.05 -24.92
C SER A 300 -33.23 6.28 -24.64
N ALA A 301 -34.54 6.16 -24.82
CA ALA A 301 -35.47 7.25 -24.51
C ALA A 301 -35.39 7.68 -23.02
N GLU A 302 -35.10 6.74 -22.11
CA GLU A 302 -34.95 7.04 -20.69
C GLU A 302 -33.72 7.91 -20.41
N VAL A 303 -32.58 7.60 -21.08
CA VAL A 303 -31.36 8.44 -20.97
C VAL A 303 -31.64 9.82 -21.56
N ASP A 304 -32.28 9.91 -22.72
CA ASP A 304 -32.64 11.17 -23.35
C ASP A 304 -33.53 12.03 -22.43
N GLU A 305 -34.55 11.44 -21.80
CA GLU A 305 -35.45 12.14 -20.88
C GLU A 305 -34.71 12.69 -19.64
N ILE A 306 -33.79 11.91 -19.08
CA ILE A 306 -32.96 12.33 -17.94
C ILE A 306 -32.08 13.52 -18.33
N LEU A 307 -31.34 13.40 -19.44
CA LEU A 307 -30.44 14.45 -19.92
C LEU A 307 -31.19 15.76 -20.24
N ASP A 308 -32.35 15.66 -20.89
CA ASP A 308 -33.20 16.84 -21.22
C ASP A 308 -33.74 17.49 -19.95
N ARG A 309 -34.22 16.69 -19.00
CA ARG A 309 -34.78 17.19 -17.73
C ARG A 309 -33.71 17.95 -16.93
N TYR A 310 -32.54 17.41 -16.75
CA TYR A 310 -31.50 18.08 -15.96
C TYR A 310 -30.92 19.31 -16.69
N ALA A 311 -30.76 19.29 -18.00
CA ALA A 311 -30.34 20.46 -18.77
C ALA A 311 -31.37 21.60 -18.74
N GLN A 312 -32.66 21.28 -18.59
CA GLN A 312 -33.71 22.29 -18.43
C GLN A 312 -33.77 22.84 -17.00
N GLN A 313 -33.43 22.03 -16.00
CA GLN A 313 -33.49 22.42 -14.58
C GLN A 313 -32.31 23.30 -14.16
N ASP A 314 -31.12 23.09 -14.71
CA ASP A 314 -29.90 23.81 -14.33
C ASP A 314 -29.09 24.20 -15.58
N SER A 315 -28.93 25.50 -15.83
CA SER A 315 -28.23 26.04 -16.97
C SER A 315 -26.72 25.75 -17.00
N ARG A 316 -26.15 25.25 -15.89
CA ARG A 316 -24.76 24.78 -15.82
C ARG A 316 -24.59 23.41 -16.45
N ILE A 317 -25.69 22.69 -16.73
CA ILE A 317 -25.67 21.36 -17.35
C ILE A 317 -25.80 21.52 -18.87
N ARG A 318 -24.80 21.03 -19.57
CA ARG A 318 -24.69 21.12 -21.04
C ARG A 318 -24.61 19.72 -21.63
N VAL A 319 -25.42 19.44 -22.63
CA VAL A 319 -25.55 18.12 -23.23
C VAL A 319 -25.24 18.20 -24.75
N VAL A 320 -24.42 17.27 -25.23
CA VAL A 320 -24.25 16.98 -26.66
C VAL A 320 -24.62 15.54 -26.94
N ARG A 321 -25.32 15.27 -28.03
CA ARG A 321 -25.70 13.94 -28.50
C ARG A 321 -24.95 13.59 -29.76
N LEU A 322 -24.21 12.48 -29.76
CA LEU A 322 -23.51 12.01 -30.94
C LEU A 322 -24.48 11.22 -31.83
N THR A 323 -24.33 11.37 -33.14
CA THR A 323 -25.17 10.67 -34.15
C THR A 323 -24.75 9.22 -34.36
N GLU A 324 -23.55 8.84 -33.89
CA GLU A 324 -22.96 7.50 -33.95
C GLU A 324 -22.15 7.26 -32.68
N ASN A 325 -21.94 5.99 -32.30
CA ASN A 325 -21.06 5.64 -31.19
C ASN A 325 -19.61 5.85 -31.61
N ARG A 326 -18.90 6.73 -30.88
CA ARG A 326 -17.48 7.07 -31.11
C ARG A 326 -16.52 6.53 -30.08
N GLY A 327 -17.03 5.69 -29.18
CA GLY A 327 -16.26 5.19 -28.05
C GLY A 327 -16.00 6.23 -26.97
N ILE A 328 -15.42 5.77 -25.86
CA ILE A 328 -15.22 6.62 -24.67
C ILE A 328 -14.38 7.86 -24.95
N SER A 329 -13.30 7.75 -25.74
CA SER A 329 -12.45 8.89 -26.11
C SER A 329 -13.19 9.91 -26.98
N GLY A 330 -13.98 9.42 -27.96
CA GLY A 330 -14.78 10.27 -28.84
C GLY A 330 -15.85 11.04 -28.05
N ALA A 331 -16.54 10.38 -27.15
CA ALA A 331 -17.53 11.01 -26.27
C ALA A 331 -16.88 11.98 -25.28
N SER A 332 -15.76 11.60 -24.67
CA SER A 332 -15.00 12.49 -23.76
C SER A 332 -14.52 13.76 -24.47
N ASN A 333 -14.03 13.65 -25.71
CA ASN A 333 -13.65 14.81 -26.52
C ASN A 333 -14.85 15.69 -26.88
N ALA A 334 -16.03 15.09 -27.15
CA ALA A 334 -17.25 15.85 -27.42
C ALA A 334 -17.73 16.62 -26.17
N ALA A 335 -17.70 16.00 -24.99
CA ALA A 335 -17.99 16.65 -23.73
C ALA A 335 -16.95 17.74 -23.40
N LEU A 336 -15.66 17.48 -23.63
CA LEU A 336 -14.59 18.47 -23.49
C LEU A 336 -14.77 19.67 -24.44
N GLY A 337 -15.36 19.45 -25.63
CA GLY A 337 -15.73 20.52 -26.56
C GLY A 337 -16.80 21.47 -26.03
N LEU A 338 -17.61 21.06 -25.07
CA LEU A 338 -18.54 21.92 -24.34
C LEU A 338 -17.86 22.70 -23.20
N ALA A 339 -16.74 22.25 -22.69
CA ALA A 339 -16.07 22.80 -21.54
C ALA A 339 -15.57 24.22 -21.76
N SER A 340 -15.93 25.14 -20.88
CA SER A 340 -15.52 26.53 -20.89
C SER A 340 -14.68 26.94 -19.68
N GLY A 341 -14.71 26.13 -18.63
CA GLY A 341 -13.97 26.36 -17.38
C GLY A 341 -12.45 26.32 -17.56
N ASP A 342 -11.73 26.82 -16.55
CA ASP A 342 -10.27 26.83 -16.52
C ASP A 342 -9.68 25.44 -16.27
N PHE A 343 -10.42 24.63 -15.51
CA PHE A 343 -10.04 23.26 -15.16
C PHE A 343 -11.11 22.27 -15.61
N VAL A 344 -10.68 21.05 -15.89
CA VAL A 344 -11.53 19.92 -16.29
C VAL A 344 -11.39 18.82 -15.25
N ALA A 345 -12.50 18.32 -14.74
CA ALA A 345 -12.58 17.13 -13.89
C ALA A 345 -13.20 15.98 -14.69
N LEU A 346 -12.62 14.80 -14.59
CA LEU A 346 -13.14 13.58 -15.23
C LEU A 346 -14.09 12.86 -14.28
N LEU A 347 -15.26 12.47 -14.81
CA LEU A 347 -16.23 11.66 -14.08
C LEU A 347 -16.86 10.64 -15.02
N ASP A 348 -16.83 9.38 -14.66
CA ASP A 348 -17.49 8.32 -15.42
C ASP A 348 -19.01 8.34 -15.17
N HIS A 349 -19.77 7.91 -16.17
CA HIS A 349 -21.25 8.03 -16.17
C HIS A 349 -21.98 7.16 -15.16
N ASP A 350 -21.27 6.29 -14.47
CA ASP A 350 -21.77 5.32 -13.51
C ASP A 350 -21.13 5.48 -12.11
N ASP A 351 -20.34 6.51 -11.91
CA ASP A 351 -19.64 6.82 -10.67
C ASP A 351 -20.21 8.07 -9.95
N GLU A 352 -19.70 8.37 -8.75
CA GLU A 352 -20.14 9.48 -7.92
C GLU A 352 -18.95 10.29 -7.39
N LEU A 353 -19.09 11.62 -7.31
CA LEU A 353 -18.14 12.48 -6.61
C LEU A 353 -18.54 12.61 -5.13
N ALA A 354 -17.54 12.72 -4.23
CA ALA A 354 -17.82 13.20 -2.87
C ALA A 354 -18.38 14.62 -2.91
N GLU A 355 -19.32 14.97 -2.03
CA GLU A 355 -20.01 16.27 -2.04
C GLU A 355 -19.08 17.49 -1.89
N ASP A 356 -17.86 17.31 -1.38
CA ASP A 356 -16.85 18.34 -1.19
C ASP A 356 -15.62 18.17 -2.11
N ALA A 357 -15.74 17.33 -3.15
CA ALA A 357 -14.65 17.04 -4.06
C ALA A 357 -14.09 18.31 -4.72
N LEU A 358 -14.94 19.13 -5.31
CA LEU A 358 -14.52 20.37 -5.96
C LEU A 358 -14.00 21.42 -4.97
N PHE A 359 -14.54 21.43 -3.74
CA PHE A 359 -14.01 22.29 -2.67
C PHE A 359 -12.55 21.94 -2.34
N HIS A 360 -12.25 20.64 -2.13
CA HIS A 360 -10.89 20.21 -1.82
C HIS A 360 -9.92 20.43 -2.98
N PHE A 361 -10.39 20.25 -4.23
CA PHE A 361 -9.61 20.63 -5.40
C PHE A 361 -9.25 22.14 -5.38
N VAL A 362 -10.25 23.03 -5.15
CA VAL A 362 -10.01 24.47 -5.15
C VAL A 362 -9.19 24.92 -3.94
N ASP A 363 -9.35 24.27 -2.79
CA ASP A 363 -8.48 24.48 -1.62
C ASP A 363 -7.01 24.13 -1.97
N ALA A 364 -6.76 22.97 -2.58
CA ALA A 364 -5.44 22.57 -3.04
C ALA A 364 -4.87 23.54 -4.09
N LEU A 365 -5.69 24.00 -5.06
CA LEU A 365 -5.28 24.99 -6.06
C LEU A 365 -4.87 26.32 -5.42
N ASN A 366 -5.53 26.75 -4.35
CA ASN A 366 -5.15 27.99 -3.64
C ASN A 366 -3.81 27.85 -2.90
N HIS A 367 -3.41 26.64 -2.53
CA HIS A 367 -2.08 26.34 -1.97
C HIS A 367 -1.01 26.12 -3.05
N HIS A 368 -1.43 25.61 -4.23
CA HIS A 368 -0.57 25.30 -5.39
C HIS A 368 -1.06 26.02 -6.65
N PRO A 369 -0.99 27.36 -6.74
CA PRO A 369 -1.61 28.14 -7.82
C PRO A 369 -1.03 27.86 -9.21
N ASP A 370 0.20 27.37 -9.27
CA ASP A 370 0.90 27.03 -10.50
C ASP A 370 0.66 25.59 -10.96
N ALA A 371 0.03 24.76 -10.16
CA ALA A 371 -0.21 23.37 -10.52
C ALA A 371 -1.19 23.24 -11.70
N ASP A 372 -0.89 22.28 -12.57
CA ASP A 372 -1.64 22.02 -13.79
C ASP A 372 -2.46 20.73 -13.73
N LEU A 373 -2.12 19.81 -12.83
CA LEU A 373 -2.78 18.53 -12.66
C LEU A 373 -2.93 18.18 -11.17
N PHE A 374 -4.12 17.71 -10.81
CA PHE A 374 -4.47 17.27 -9.46
C PHE A 374 -5.12 15.90 -9.52
N TYR A 375 -4.90 15.07 -8.50
CA TYR A 375 -5.62 13.81 -8.35
C TYR A 375 -5.89 13.51 -6.88
N SER A 376 -6.89 12.69 -6.63
CA SER A 376 -7.30 12.32 -5.27
C SER A 376 -7.24 10.82 -5.03
N ASP A 377 -7.41 10.44 -3.76
CA ASP A 377 -7.76 9.08 -3.38
C ASP A 377 -9.16 8.72 -3.87
N GLU A 378 -9.45 7.42 -3.94
CA GLU A 378 -10.73 6.87 -4.36
C GLU A 378 -11.14 5.67 -3.51
N ASP A 379 -12.41 5.30 -3.57
CA ASP A 379 -12.92 4.05 -3.04
C ASP A 379 -13.98 3.45 -3.97
N HIS A 380 -14.51 2.31 -3.58
CA HIS A 380 -15.53 1.64 -4.38
C HIS A 380 -16.92 1.75 -3.74
N LEU A 381 -17.95 1.89 -4.60
CA LEU A 381 -19.35 1.70 -4.23
C LEU A 381 -19.78 0.28 -4.61
N ASP A 382 -20.30 -0.45 -3.65
CA ASP A 382 -20.92 -1.74 -3.93
C ASP A 382 -22.34 -1.59 -4.50
N GLU A 383 -23.01 -2.70 -4.81
CA GLU A 383 -24.37 -2.72 -5.34
C GLU A 383 -25.42 -2.10 -4.40
N CYS A 384 -25.14 -2.08 -3.09
CA CYS A 384 -25.97 -1.45 -2.08
C CYS A 384 -25.66 0.04 -1.90
N GLY A 385 -24.61 0.55 -2.58
CA GLY A 385 -24.11 1.92 -2.41
C GLY A 385 -23.26 2.12 -1.15
N LEU A 386 -22.75 1.03 -0.55
CA LEU A 386 -21.81 1.11 0.57
C LEU A 386 -20.38 1.32 0.03
N ARG A 387 -19.63 2.18 0.69
CA ARG A 387 -18.24 2.48 0.36
C ARG A 387 -17.32 1.35 0.86
N THR A 388 -16.40 0.92 0.01
CA THR A 388 -15.49 -0.22 0.28
C THR A 388 -14.18 -0.03 -0.48
N GLU A 389 -13.15 -0.76 -0.06
CA GLU A 389 -11.88 -0.86 -0.80
C GLU A 389 -11.24 0.51 -1.11
N PRO A 390 -10.92 1.33 -0.08
CA PRO A 390 -10.30 2.63 -0.31
C PRO A 390 -8.89 2.45 -0.87
N PHE A 391 -8.54 3.26 -1.85
CA PHE A 391 -7.19 3.39 -2.37
C PHE A 391 -6.59 4.73 -1.93
N PHE A 392 -5.78 4.70 -0.89
CA PHE A 392 -4.97 5.82 -0.44
C PHE A 392 -3.66 5.85 -1.23
N LYS A 393 -3.57 6.77 -2.16
CA LYS A 393 -2.51 6.83 -3.16
C LYS A 393 -1.24 7.49 -2.60
N PRO A 394 -0.07 7.20 -3.19
CA PRO A 394 1.12 8.01 -2.94
C PRO A 394 1.05 9.34 -3.70
N ASP A 395 1.91 10.29 -3.36
CA ASP A 395 2.18 11.46 -4.18
C ASP A 395 2.76 11.03 -5.54
N TRP A 396 2.94 11.98 -6.44
CA TRP A 396 3.33 11.70 -7.83
C TRP A 396 4.53 10.76 -7.93
N SER A 397 4.28 9.58 -8.46
CA SER A 397 5.24 8.48 -8.61
C SER A 397 5.42 8.15 -10.10
N PRO A 398 6.35 8.83 -10.81
CA PRO A 398 6.51 8.73 -12.25
C PRO A 398 6.98 7.37 -12.75
N ASP A 399 7.50 6.51 -11.89
CA ASP A 399 7.89 5.15 -12.24
C ASP A 399 6.76 4.15 -12.01
N LEU A 400 5.93 4.36 -10.98
CA LEU A 400 4.75 3.55 -10.72
C LEU A 400 3.70 3.73 -11.82
N ILE A 401 3.47 4.98 -12.29
CA ILE A 401 2.46 5.25 -13.32
C ILE A 401 2.77 4.54 -14.64
N LEU A 402 4.03 4.23 -14.93
CA LEU A 402 4.42 3.44 -16.09
C LEU A 402 4.11 1.94 -15.91
N CYS A 403 4.07 1.46 -14.66
CA CYS A 403 3.71 0.08 -14.36
C CYS A 403 2.20 -0.14 -14.36
N GLU A 404 1.44 0.84 -13.86
CA GLU A 404 -0.01 0.82 -13.79
C GLU A 404 -0.58 2.25 -13.68
N ASN A 405 -1.82 2.44 -14.13
CA ASN A 405 -2.54 3.68 -13.84
C ASN A 405 -3.06 3.64 -12.39
N TYR A 406 -2.25 4.10 -11.43
CA TYR A 406 -2.64 4.16 -10.02
C TYR A 406 -3.49 5.41 -9.70
N ILE A 407 -3.52 6.41 -10.60
CA ILE A 407 -4.27 7.65 -10.39
C ILE A 407 -5.75 7.44 -10.65
N CYS A 408 -6.13 6.81 -11.76
CA CYS A 408 -7.53 6.58 -12.17
C CYS A 408 -8.41 7.83 -11.98
N HIS A 409 -9.06 7.95 -10.83
CA HIS A 409 -10.00 9.01 -10.45
C HIS A 409 -9.71 9.51 -9.02
N LEU A 410 -10.12 10.70 -8.61
CA LEU A 410 -10.52 11.84 -9.41
C LEU A 410 -9.26 12.45 -10.07
N MET A 411 -9.32 12.77 -11.34
CA MET A 411 -8.28 13.54 -12.02
C MET A 411 -8.86 14.89 -12.46
N VAL A 412 -8.18 15.99 -12.06
CA VAL A 412 -8.53 17.37 -12.45
C VAL A 412 -7.30 18.02 -13.08
N PHE A 413 -7.47 18.64 -14.23
CA PHE A 413 -6.35 19.24 -14.94
C PHE A 413 -6.73 20.58 -15.57
N ARG A 414 -5.74 21.42 -15.79
CA ARG A 414 -5.92 22.70 -16.49
C ARG A 414 -6.32 22.44 -17.95
N ARG A 415 -7.45 23.00 -18.38
CA ARG A 415 -8.01 22.77 -19.74
C ARG A 415 -7.02 23.08 -20.85
N THR A 416 -6.20 24.13 -20.70
CA THR A 416 -5.17 24.49 -21.66
C THR A 416 -4.07 23.44 -21.80
N LEU A 417 -3.72 22.71 -20.72
CA LEU A 417 -2.76 21.61 -20.77
C LEU A 417 -3.29 20.44 -21.61
N CYS A 418 -4.56 20.07 -21.44
CA CYS A 418 -5.22 19.05 -22.26
C CYS A 418 -5.23 19.44 -23.76
N GLY A 419 -5.52 20.71 -24.05
CA GLY A 419 -5.45 21.24 -25.42
C GLY A 419 -4.06 21.14 -26.05
N GLN A 420 -2.98 21.34 -25.26
CA GLN A 420 -1.59 21.22 -25.73
C GLN A 420 -1.18 19.80 -26.10
N VAL A 421 -1.86 18.79 -25.55
CA VAL A 421 -1.59 17.37 -25.84
C VAL A 421 -2.61 16.73 -26.79
N GLY A 422 -3.62 17.51 -27.26
CA GLY A 422 -4.58 17.08 -28.26
C GLY A 422 -5.76 16.25 -27.77
N GLY A 423 -6.05 16.26 -26.45
CA GLY A 423 -7.21 15.57 -25.89
C GLY A 423 -7.06 14.05 -25.82
N PHE A 424 -8.19 13.33 -25.78
CA PHE A 424 -8.25 11.88 -25.71
C PHE A 424 -8.02 11.21 -27.07
N ARG A 425 -7.37 10.05 -27.09
CA ARG A 425 -7.05 9.25 -28.29
C ARG A 425 -7.87 7.96 -28.34
N SER A 426 -8.65 7.75 -29.42
CA SER A 426 -9.50 6.55 -29.56
C SER A 426 -8.71 5.26 -29.78
N GLU A 427 -7.46 5.33 -30.21
CA GLU A 427 -6.57 4.20 -30.40
C GLU A 427 -6.23 3.47 -29.11
N VAL A 428 -6.51 4.09 -27.96
CA VAL A 428 -6.24 3.58 -26.62
C VAL A 428 -7.48 3.58 -25.73
N ASP A 429 -8.66 3.46 -26.32
CA ASP A 429 -9.92 3.31 -25.57
C ASP A 429 -9.82 2.23 -24.48
N LEU A 430 -10.41 2.47 -23.33
CA LEU A 430 -10.32 1.74 -22.07
C LEU A 430 -9.00 1.94 -21.28
N SER A 431 -8.11 2.83 -21.78
CA SER A 431 -6.93 3.36 -21.07
C SER A 431 -6.64 4.78 -21.54
N GLN A 432 -7.66 5.49 -22.03
CA GLN A 432 -7.57 6.84 -22.59
C GLN A 432 -7.19 7.88 -21.52
N ASP A 433 -7.58 7.67 -20.29
CA ASP A 433 -7.23 8.48 -19.10
C ASP A 433 -5.74 8.34 -18.76
N HIS A 434 -5.22 7.10 -18.74
CA HIS A 434 -3.81 6.81 -18.52
C HIS A 434 -2.94 7.45 -19.63
N ASP A 435 -3.33 7.28 -20.88
CA ASP A 435 -2.65 7.90 -22.01
C ASP A 435 -2.63 9.43 -21.93
N LEU A 436 -3.79 10.04 -21.63
CA LEU A 436 -3.89 11.49 -21.46
C LEU A 436 -3.01 11.98 -20.31
N LEU A 437 -3.04 11.29 -19.16
CA LEU A 437 -2.23 11.58 -17.99
C LEU A 437 -0.74 11.53 -18.33
N LEU A 438 -0.26 10.47 -18.99
CA LEU A 438 1.14 10.33 -19.38
C LEU A 438 1.59 11.48 -20.29
N ARG A 439 0.80 11.84 -21.28
CA ARG A 439 1.12 12.97 -22.19
C ARG A 439 1.08 14.32 -21.48
N MET A 440 0.16 14.53 -20.53
CA MET A 440 0.09 15.75 -19.73
C MET A 440 1.24 15.85 -18.72
N SER A 441 1.66 14.73 -18.10
CA SER A 441 2.67 14.73 -17.04
C SER A 441 4.03 15.31 -17.47
N VAL A 442 4.38 15.20 -18.76
CA VAL A 442 5.62 15.77 -19.31
C VAL A 442 5.56 17.28 -19.45
N LYS A 443 4.37 17.85 -19.57
CA LYS A 443 4.16 19.29 -19.79
C LYS A 443 3.62 20.01 -18.56
N ALA A 444 3.10 19.27 -17.59
CA ALA A 444 2.60 19.83 -16.34
C ALA A 444 3.74 20.48 -15.54
N ARG A 445 3.53 21.68 -15.04
CA ARG A 445 4.47 22.40 -14.17
C ARG A 445 4.56 21.74 -12.80
N GLU A 446 3.41 21.31 -12.28
CA GLU A 446 3.27 20.64 -10.99
C GLU A 446 2.08 19.68 -11.04
N ILE A 447 2.24 18.50 -10.38
CA ILE A 447 1.21 17.49 -10.21
C ILE A 447 0.99 17.32 -8.72
N VAL A 448 -0.23 17.56 -8.24
CA VAL A 448 -0.57 17.61 -6.82
C VAL A 448 -1.52 16.47 -6.47
N HIS A 449 -1.17 15.71 -5.44
CA HIS A 449 -2.05 14.73 -4.81
C HIS A 449 -2.89 15.40 -3.72
N ILE A 450 -4.17 15.06 -3.67
CA ILE A 450 -5.09 15.45 -2.62
C ILE A 450 -5.41 14.17 -1.82
N PRO A 451 -4.79 13.96 -0.65
CA PRO A 451 -4.92 12.69 0.09
C PRO A 451 -6.29 12.59 0.80
N ARG A 452 -7.33 12.58 0.03
CA ARG A 452 -8.74 12.45 0.44
C ARG A 452 -9.50 11.61 -0.56
N ILE A 453 -10.44 10.81 -0.08
CA ILE A 453 -11.39 10.09 -0.94
C ILE A 453 -12.40 11.09 -1.50
N LEU A 454 -12.21 11.46 -2.76
CA LEU A 454 -13.09 12.42 -3.45
C LEU A 454 -13.88 11.82 -4.61
N TYR A 455 -13.66 10.54 -4.88
CA TYR A 455 -14.28 9.80 -5.97
C TYR A 455 -14.70 8.41 -5.49
N HIS A 456 -15.90 8.01 -5.90
CA HIS A 456 -16.51 6.73 -5.56
C HIS A 456 -16.76 5.93 -6.82
N TRP A 457 -15.94 4.91 -7.06
CA TRP A 457 -16.02 4.06 -8.24
C TRP A 457 -17.03 2.93 -8.05
N ARG A 458 -18.07 2.90 -8.90
CA ARG A 458 -19.11 1.87 -8.79
C ARG A 458 -18.66 0.55 -9.40
N THR A 459 -18.63 -0.50 -8.59
CA THR A 459 -18.29 -1.84 -9.07
C THR A 459 -19.42 -2.41 -9.93
N GLN A 460 -19.15 -2.58 -11.23
CA GLN A 460 -20.10 -3.19 -12.17
C GLN A 460 -19.92 -4.70 -12.31
N VAL A 461 -21.03 -5.42 -12.41
CA VAL A 461 -21.03 -6.86 -12.66
C VAL A 461 -21.21 -7.16 -14.13
N TYR A 462 -20.12 -7.42 -14.80
CA TYR A 462 -20.15 -7.94 -16.16
C TYR A 462 -20.25 -9.47 -16.19
N SER A 463 -20.84 -10.06 -17.26
CA SER A 463 -20.69 -11.50 -17.51
C SER A 463 -19.20 -11.84 -17.67
N ALA A 464 -18.77 -13.03 -17.24
CA ALA A 464 -17.37 -13.46 -17.29
C ALA A 464 -16.72 -13.30 -18.68
N THR A 465 -17.45 -13.63 -19.74
CA THR A 465 -16.96 -13.51 -21.12
C THR A 465 -16.76 -12.05 -21.52
N ARG A 466 -17.69 -11.17 -21.14
CA ARG A 466 -17.61 -9.74 -21.46
C ARG A 466 -16.52 -9.05 -20.65
N ALA A 467 -16.38 -9.38 -19.36
CA ALA A 467 -15.31 -8.90 -18.51
C ALA A 467 -13.94 -9.26 -19.07
N SER A 468 -13.68 -10.53 -19.41
CA SER A 468 -12.39 -10.98 -19.93
C SER A 468 -12.03 -10.40 -21.31
N ALA A 469 -13.01 -10.12 -22.18
CA ALA A 469 -12.76 -9.45 -23.46
C ALA A 469 -12.39 -7.98 -23.28
N ARG A 470 -13.12 -7.26 -22.39
CA ARG A 470 -12.86 -5.86 -22.05
C ARG A 470 -11.49 -5.71 -21.38
N GLU A 471 -11.14 -6.61 -20.47
CA GLU A 471 -9.85 -6.63 -19.79
C GLU A 471 -8.69 -6.81 -20.77
N ARG A 472 -8.77 -7.75 -21.70
CA ARG A 472 -7.74 -7.93 -22.74
C ARG A 472 -7.58 -6.69 -23.64
N GLN A 473 -8.67 -6.03 -23.99
CA GLN A 473 -8.63 -4.79 -24.75
C GLN A 473 -7.96 -3.68 -23.93
N ALA A 474 -8.36 -3.48 -22.66
CA ALA A 474 -7.77 -2.49 -21.76
C ALA A 474 -6.26 -2.70 -21.58
N MET A 475 -5.82 -3.98 -21.39
CA MET A 475 -4.40 -4.32 -21.35
C MET A 475 -3.67 -3.91 -22.64
N GLY A 476 -4.23 -4.20 -23.80
CA GLY A 476 -3.65 -3.81 -25.09
C GLY A 476 -3.51 -2.29 -25.23
N SER A 477 -4.55 -1.56 -24.82
CA SER A 477 -4.58 -0.09 -24.84
C SER A 477 -3.58 0.51 -23.84
N SER A 478 -3.53 -0.01 -22.62
CA SER A 478 -2.57 0.45 -21.59
C SER A 478 -1.13 0.23 -22.01
N ARG A 479 -0.80 -0.96 -22.55
CA ARG A 479 0.54 -1.20 -23.09
C ARG A 479 0.88 -0.18 -24.19
N ARG A 480 -0.04 0.03 -25.11
CA ARG A 480 0.15 0.99 -26.22
C ARG A 480 0.37 2.41 -25.71
N ALA A 481 -0.40 2.85 -24.71
CA ALA A 481 -0.24 4.16 -24.10
C ALA A 481 1.19 4.37 -23.54
N VAL A 482 1.71 3.36 -22.82
CA VAL A 482 3.07 3.39 -22.26
C VAL A 482 4.14 3.30 -23.37
N ASP A 483 3.97 2.40 -24.35
CA ASP A 483 4.90 2.29 -25.50
C ASP A 483 4.99 3.61 -26.30
N ASP A 484 3.84 4.23 -26.55
CA ASP A 484 3.75 5.53 -27.25
C ASP A 484 4.44 6.63 -26.44
N PHE A 485 4.18 6.69 -25.13
CA PHE A 485 4.80 7.66 -24.23
C PHE A 485 6.33 7.56 -24.23
N LEU A 486 6.87 6.35 -24.08
CA LEU A 486 8.32 6.12 -24.09
C LEU A 486 8.94 6.52 -25.41
N ARG A 487 8.29 6.23 -26.53
CA ARG A 487 8.73 6.61 -27.87
C ARG A 487 8.68 8.13 -28.08
N GLU A 488 7.59 8.80 -27.69
CA GLU A 488 7.40 10.24 -27.85
C GLU A 488 8.36 11.06 -26.97
N THR A 489 8.72 10.52 -25.80
CA THR A 489 9.72 11.15 -24.91
C THR A 489 11.15 10.78 -25.26
N GLY A 490 11.38 9.93 -26.27
CA GLY A 490 12.72 9.52 -26.71
C GLY A 490 13.45 8.61 -25.73
N VAL A 491 12.73 7.97 -24.81
CA VAL A 491 13.31 7.05 -23.82
C VAL A 491 13.59 5.70 -24.47
N ALA A 492 14.86 5.29 -24.45
CA ALA A 492 15.29 3.99 -24.98
C ALA A 492 14.89 2.86 -24.05
N ALA A 493 13.67 2.39 -24.16
CA ALA A 493 13.11 1.34 -23.32
C ALA A 493 12.09 0.49 -24.07
N SER A 494 11.73 -0.67 -23.50
CA SER A 494 10.67 -1.55 -23.98
C SER A 494 9.69 -1.90 -22.85
N VAL A 495 8.42 -2.12 -23.22
CA VAL A 495 7.35 -2.51 -22.26
C VAL A 495 7.18 -4.02 -22.30
N GLU A 496 7.41 -4.68 -21.19
CA GLU A 496 7.22 -6.12 -20.99
C GLU A 496 6.12 -6.39 -19.95
N PRO A 497 5.49 -7.58 -19.93
CA PRO A 497 4.64 -7.99 -18.83
C PRO A 497 5.40 -7.95 -17.49
N GLY A 498 4.78 -7.41 -16.46
CA GLY A 498 5.29 -7.40 -15.09
C GLY A 498 5.11 -8.75 -14.38
N LEU A 499 5.31 -8.75 -13.07
CA LEU A 499 5.09 -9.94 -12.22
C LEU A 499 3.59 -10.23 -12.02
N ILE A 500 2.77 -9.21 -12.13
CA ILE A 500 1.31 -9.29 -11.98
C ILE A 500 0.66 -9.12 -13.36
N PRO A 501 -0.37 -9.89 -13.70
CA PRO A 501 -1.15 -9.69 -14.92
C PRO A 501 -1.67 -8.25 -15.02
N SER A 502 -1.70 -7.72 -16.23
CA SER A 502 -2.14 -6.33 -16.52
C SER A 502 -1.26 -5.22 -15.92
N ARG A 503 -0.06 -5.56 -15.44
CA ARG A 503 0.97 -4.62 -14.98
C ARG A 503 2.18 -4.70 -15.88
N TRP A 504 2.93 -3.59 -15.99
CA TRP A 504 4.06 -3.50 -16.92
C TRP A 504 5.39 -3.42 -16.19
N ARG A 505 6.40 -4.02 -16.82
CA ARG A 505 7.81 -3.79 -16.52
C ARG A 505 8.42 -2.98 -17.64
N ILE A 506 9.08 -1.89 -17.29
CA ILE A 506 9.83 -1.07 -18.25
C ILE A 506 11.28 -1.52 -18.22
N ARG A 507 11.79 -1.98 -19.37
CA ARG A 507 13.18 -2.40 -19.57
C ARG A 507 13.94 -1.27 -20.24
N TYR A 508 14.82 -0.62 -19.51
CA TYR A 508 15.62 0.48 -20.03
C TYR A 508 16.92 -0.03 -20.66
N ALA A 509 17.37 0.61 -21.74
CA ALA A 509 18.62 0.29 -22.39
C ALA A 509 19.81 0.61 -21.48
N ILE A 510 20.70 -0.36 -21.31
CA ILE A 510 21.93 -0.19 -20.52
C ILE A 510 23.05 0.24 -21.47
N PRO A 511 23.73 1.39 -21.24
CA PRO A 511 24.89 1.80 -22.02
C PRO A 511 25.99 0.73 -22.02
N ALA A 512 26.60 0.49 -23.18
CA ALA A 512 27.66 -0.49 -23.32
C ALA A 512 28.84 -0.18 -22.38
N GLY A 513 29.37 -1.22 -21.74
CA GLY A 513 30.51 -1.09 -20.82
C GLY A 513 30.18 -0.55 -19.43
N THR A 514 28.90 -0.39 -19.09
CA THR A 514 28.50 -0.02 -17.73
C THR A 514 29.02 -1.02 -16.71
N LYS A 515 29.84 -0.57 -15.78
CA LYS A 515 30.50 -1.42 -14.77
C LYS A 515 29.92 -1.18 -13.37
N VAL A 516 29.74 -2.26 -12.61
CA VAL A 516 29.24 -2.23 -11.23
C VAL A 516 30.33 -2.69 -10.26
N ARG A 517 30.59 -1.94 -9.19
CA ARG A 517 31.37 -2.39 -8.04
C ARG A 517 30.43 -2.84 -6.93
N ILE A 518 30.47 -4.14 -6.63
CA ILE A 518 29.75 -4.76 -5.51
C ILE A 518 30.65 -4.72 -4.29
N MET A 519 30.23 -4.01 -3.23
CA MET A 519 30.98 -3.83 -1.99
C MET A 519 30.30 -4.64 -0.88
N ILE A 520 31.06 -5.56 -0.27
CA ILE A 520 30.55 -6.47 0.77
C ILE A 520 31.38 -6.24 2.04
N ALA A 521 30.77 -5.61 3.05
CA ALA A 521 31.38 -5.46 4.37
C ALA A 521 31.25 -6.77 5.17
N ASN A 522 32.35 -7.22 5.82
CA ASN A 522 32.33 -8.45 6.61
C ASN A 522 33.08 -8.26 7.94
N ALA A 523 32.47 -8.71 9.04
CA ALA A 523 33.01 -8.64 10.39
C ALA A 523 33.63 -9.98 10.86
N GLY A 524 33.92 -10.92 9.94
CA GLY A 524 34.64 -12.18 10.23
C GLY A 524 33.81 -13.45 10.06
N ASN A 525 32.53 -13.36 9.66
CA ASN A 525 31.73 -14.54 9.33
C ASN A 525 32.02 -15.01 7.89
N THR A 526 33.00 -15.90 7.75
CA THR A 526 33.40 -16.41 6.43
C THR A 526 32.35 -17.32 5.78
N GLU A 527 31.51 -18.00 6.52
CA GLU A 527 30.45 -18.87 5.98
C GLU A 527 29.35 -18.07 5.29
N LEU A 528 28.91 -16.98 5.91
CA LEU A 528 27.95 -16.05 5.31
C LEU A 528 28.55 -15.41 4.05
N LEU A 529 29.77 -14.87 4.17
CA LEU A 529 30.48 -14.27 3.05
C LEU A 529 30.65 -15.23 1.86
N GLU A 530 31.08 -16.48 2.11
CA GLU A 530 31.23 -17.50 1.08
C GLU A 530 29.91 -17.77 0.37
N ARG A 531 28.84 -17.96 1.12
CA ARG A 531 27.48 -18.18 0.57
C ARG A 531 27.00 -16.99 -0.26
N CYS A 532 27.22 -15.76 0.23
CA CYS A 532 26.88 -14.54 -0.49
C CYS A 532 27.66 -14.46 -1.82
N VAL A 533 28.99 -14.53 -1.77
CA VAL A 533 29.87 -14.44 -2.96
C VAL A 533 29.57 -15.56 -3.96
N GLU A 534 29.37 -16.80 -3.50
CA GLU A 534 29.02 -17.94 -4.36
C GLU A 534 27.66 -17.72 -5.05
N SER A 535 26.68 -17.15 -4.35
CA SER A 535 25.37 -16.84 -4.93
C SER A 535 25.46 -15.74 -5.99
N VAL A 536 26.22 -14.68 -5.70
CA VAL A 536 26.46 -13.58 -6.67
C VAL A 536 27.19 -14.11 -7.89
N ALA A 537 28.35 -14.77 -7.72
CA ALA A 537 29.16 -15.30 -8.84
C ALA A 537 28.41 -16.38 -9.64
N GLY A 538 27.52 -17.13 -8.97
CA GLY A 538 26.82 -18.26 -9.56
C GLY A 538 25.54 -17.95 -10.30
N LYS A 539 24.85 -16.90 -9.90
CA LYS A 539 23.50 -16.59 -10.39
C LYS A 539 23.41 -15.27 -11.15
N THR A 540 24.45 -14.41 -11.12
CA THR A 540 24.39 -13.12 -11.82
C THR A 540 24.62 -13.32 -13.31
N ASP A 541 23.69 -12.87 -14.12
CA ASP A 541 23.78 -12.88 -15.60
C ASP A 541 24.41 -11.60 -16.18
N TYR A 542 24.56 -10.55 -15.40
CA TYR A 542 25.20 -9.29 -15.80
C TYR A 542 26.74 -9.46 -15.90
N PRO A 543 27.37 -9.12 -17.04
CA PRO A 543 28.77 -9.50 -17.27
C PRO A 543 29.81 -8.52 -16.69
N HIS A 544 29.45 -7.25 -16.44
CA HIS A 544 30.40 -6.19 -16.12
C HIS A 544 30.35 -5.78 -14.65
N TYR A 545 30.83 -6.64 -13.75
CA TYR A 545 30.93 -6.32 -12.34
C TYR A 545 32.23 -6.81 -11.72
N GLU A 546 32.57 -6.21 -10.59
CA GLU A 546 33.65 -6.63 -9.71
C GLU A 546 33.14 -6.71 -8.28
N ILE A 547 33.71 -7.56 -7.46
CA ILE A 547 33.36 -7.70 -6.03
C ILE A 547 34.53 -7.25 -5.18
N VAL A 548 34.28 -6.39 -4.19
CA VAL A 548 35.26 -5.93 -3.22
C VAL A 548 34.80 -6.32 -1.82
N VAL A 549 35.61 -7.11 -1.11
CA VAL A 549 35.34 -7.50 0.27
C VAL A 549 36.04 -6.52 1.22
N LEU A 550 35.28 -5.93 2.13
CA LEU A 550 35.73 -4.98 3.14
C LEU A 550 35.86 -5.70 4.47
N ASP A 551 37.07 -6.08 4.84
CA ASP A 551 37.33 -6.94 6.00
C ASP A 551 37.58 -6.13 7.28
N ASN A 552 36.64 -6.14 8.18
CA ASN A 552 36.79 -5.63 9.55
C ASN A 552 36.88 -6.75 10.60
N SER A 553 37.25 -7.95 10.19
CA SER A 553 37.45 -9.08 11.10
C SER A 553 38.70 -8.90 11.97
N ARG A 554 38.81 -9.71 13.03
CA ARG A 554 40.03 -9.76 13.88
C ARG A 554 40.96 -10.93 13.50
N SER A 555 40.78 -11.52 12.31
CA SER A 555 41.52 -12.70 11.90
C SER A 555 41.89 -12.65 10.42
N SER A 556 42.83 -13.48 9.98
CA SER A 556 43.23 -13.62 8.57
C SER A 556 42.31 -14.56 7.77
N LYS A 557 41.18 -15.00 8.30
CA LYS A 557 40.33 -15.98 7.60
C LYS A 557 39.67 -15.38 6.36
N VAL A 558 39.15 -14.14 6.46
CA VAL A 558 38.54 -13.45 5.32
C VAL A 558 39.55 -13.17 4.22
N GLU A 559 40.75 -12.68 4.57
CA GLU A 559 41.86 -12.47 3.61
C GLU A 559 42.26 -13.78 2.90
N LYS A 560 42.40 -14.89 3.64
CA LYS A 560 42.70 -16.21 3.06
C LYS A 560 41.57 -16.67 2.13
N PHE A 561 40.32 -16.47 2.49
CA PHE A 561 39.20 -16.81 1.64
C PHE A 561 39.25 -16.01 0.33
N VAL A 562 39.39 -14.69 0.39
CA VAL A 562 39.46 -13.83 -0.80
C VAL A 562 40.64 -14.20 -1.71
N ARG A 563 41.87 -14.39 -1.15
CA ARG A 563 43.05 -14.78 -1.90
C ARG A 563 42.96 -16.19 -2.49
N GLY A 564 42.27 -17.09 -1.83
CA GLY A 564 41.99 -18.46 -2.29
C GLY A 564 40.87 -18.59 -3.30
N TRP A 565 40.12 -17.52 -3.54
CA TRP A 565 38.96 -17.54 -4.45
C TRP A 565 39.45 -17.63 -5.91
N SER A 566 39.08 -18.67 -6.62
CA SER A 566 39.42 -18.88 -8.01
C SER A 566 38.30 -19.41 -8.89
N ARG A 567 37.05 -19.28 -8.42
CA ARG A 567 35.89 -19.88 -9.07
C ARG A 567 35.25 -18.90 -10.08
N ARG A 568 34.75 -19.44 -11.19
CA ARG A 568 33.83 -18.82 -12.16
C ARG A 568 34.36 -17.55 -12.87
N GLY A 569 35.69 -17.30 -12.91
CA GLY A 569 36.21 -16.12 -13.61
C GLY A 569 35.92 -14.77 -12.93
N VAL A 570 35.30 -14.76 -11.76
CA VAL A 570 35.04 -13.56 -10.96
C VAL A 570 36.22 -13.32 -10.03
N GLN A 571 36.82 -12.13 -10.10
CA GLN A 571 37.87 -11.71 -9.19
C GLN A 571 37.31 -11.03 -7.96
N LEU A 572 37.83 -11.40 -6.77
CA LEU A 572 37.54 -10.67 -5.53
C LEU A 572 38.71 -9.74 -5.23
N ALA A 573 38.40 -8.45 -5.05
CA ALA A 573 39.30 -7.49 -4.44
C ALA A 573 39.14 -7.49 -2.91
N TYR A 574 40.19 -7.04 -2.21
CA TYR A 574 40.26 -7.06 -0.75
C TYR A 574 40.71 -5.72 -0.22
N LEU A 575 39.98 -5.19 0.78
CA LEU A 575 40.37 -3.99 1.53
C LEU A 575 40.41 -4.33 3.02
N ASP A 576 41.52 -3.95 3.67
CA ASP A 576 41.80 -4.28 5.08
C ASP A 576 41.38 -3.15 6.03
N PHE A 577 40.40 -3.41 6.89
CA PHE A 577 39.95 -2.55 7.97
C PHE A 577 40.06 -3.23 9.35
N ARG A 578 40.78 -4.33 9.48
CA ARG A 578 40.83 -5.18 10.69
C ARG A 578 41.24 -4.48 11.99
N ASN A 579 42.01 -3.42 11.90
CA ASN A 579 42.52 -2.70 13.07
C ASN A 579 41.77 -1.40 13.37
N LEU A 580 40.68 -1.16 12.66
CA LEU A 580 39.85 0.02 12.83
C LEU A 580 38.55 -0.32 13.58
N PRO A 581 37.99 0.62 14.33
CA PRO A 581 36.63 0.47 14.84
C PRO A 581 35.66 0.22 13.70
N PHE A 582 34.65 -0.62 13.95
CA PHE A 582 33.64 -0.88 12.91
C PHE A 582 32.90 0.43 12.59
N ASN A 583 32.94 0.80 11.34
CA ASN A 583 32.20 1.94 10.79
C ASN A 583 31.84 1.62 9.35
N PHE A 584 30.61 1.15 9.13
CA PHE A 584 30.11 0.73 7.83
C PHE A 584 30.20 1.87 6.80
N SER A 585 29.86 3.08 7.21
CA SER A 585 29.90 4.28 6.37
C SER A 585 31.31 4.58 5.88
N ALA A 586 32.29 4.62 6.78
CA ALA A 586 33.70 4.93 6.46
C ALA A 586 34.32 3.85 5.56
N MET A 587 34.04 2.57 5.82
CA MET A 587 34.52 1.45 5.03
C MET A 587 34.02 1.51 3.59
N ASN A 588 32.73 1.72 3.40
CA ASN A 588 32.13 1.84 2.08
C ASN A 588 32.57 3.10 1.35
N ASN A 589 32.70 4.23 2.04
CA ASN A 589 33.25 5.46 1.47
C ASN A 589 34.69 5.23 0.96
N ALA A 590 35.53 4.52 1.70
CA ALA A 590 36.88 4.20 1.29
C ALA A 590 36.88 3.29 0.04
N ALA A 591 36.02 2.29 0.00
CA ALA A 591 35.90 1.36 -1.14
C ALA A 591 35.33 2.02 -2.42
N ALA A 592 34.53 3.08 -2.25
CA ALA A 592 33.93 3.81 -3.36
C ALA A 592 34.86 4.81 -4.06
N LYS A 593 36.06 5.11 -3.48
CA LYS A 593 36.98 6.14 -4.00
C LYS A 593 37.72 5.70 -5.24
N ASP A 594 38.43 4.58 -5.16
CA ASP A 594 39.38 4.15 -6.20
C ASP A 594 38.74 3.10 -7.11
N THR A 595 37.81 3.54 -7.96
CA THR A 595 37.14 2.67 -8.94
C THR A 595 36.79 3.42 -10.21
N ASP A 596 36.80 2.69 -11.33
CA ASP A 596 36.30 3.09 -12.62
C ASP A 596 34.83 2.67 -12.84
N ALA A 597 34.22 1.98 -11.87
CA ALA A 597 32.83 1.55 -11.96
C ALA A 597 31.86 2.73 -12.04
N ASN A 598 30.85 2.59 -12.89
CA ASN A 598 29.77 3.58 -13.05
C ASN A 598 28.82 3.57 -11.87
N HIS A 599 28.58 2.39 -11.30
CA HIS A 599 27.63 2.17 -10.21
C HIS A 599 28.30 1.46 -9.03
N LEU A 600 27.91 1.88 -7.83
CA LEU A 600 28.26 1.27 -6.56
C LEU A 600 27.07 0.44 -6.07
N LEU A 601 27.31 -0.81 -5.73
CA LEU A 601 26.31 -1.67 -5.10
C LEU A 601 26.76 -2.04 -3.70
N PHE A 602 26.04 -1.57 -2.70
CA PHE A 602 26.18 -1.97 -1.31
C PHE A 602 25.43 -3.28 -1.10
N LEU A 603 26.10 -4.28 -0.55
CA LEU A 603 25.53 -5.61 -0.35
C LEU A 603 25.98 -6.18 1.01
N ASN A 604 25.02 -6.62 1.81
CA ASN A 604 25.34 -7.30 3.06
C ASN A 604 25.88 -8.73 2.80
N ASP A 605 26.80 -9.17 3.65
CA ASP A 605 27.42 -10.50 3.56
C ASP A 605 26.48 -11.68 3.91
N ASP A 606 25.32 -11.38 4.51
CA ASP A 606 24.26 -12.32 4.86
C ASP A 606 23.10 -12.34 3.85
N THR A 607 23.38 -11.94 2.59
CA THR A 607 22.42 -12.03 1.48
C THR A 607 22.68 -13.20 0.56
N THR A 608 21.65 -13.70 -0.12
CA THR A 608 21.83 -14.66 -1.23
C THR A 608 20.88 -14.35 -2.40
N VAL A 609 21.42 -14.35 -3.60
CA VAL A 609 20.68 -14.05 -4.84
C VAL A 609 19.62 -15.13 -5.11
N ILE A 610 18.40 -14.72 -5.46
CA ILE A 610 17.30 -15.57 -5.91
C ILE A 610 17.21 -15.54 -7.44
N SER A 611 16.94 -14.36 -8.03
CA SER A 611 16.70 -14.20 -9.47
C SER A 611 18.00 -13.91 -10.24
N PRO A 612 18.31 -14.63 -11.32
CA PRO A 612 19.56 -14.41 -12.09
C PRO A 612 19.72 -13.01 -12.67
N GLY A 613 18.60 -12.41 -13.12
CA GLY A 613 18.59 -11.07 -13.70
C GLY A 613 18.57 -9.92 -12.69
N TRP A 614 18.83 -10.17 -11.41
CA TRP A 614 18.73 -9.17 -10.34
C TRP A 614 19.59 -7.94 -10.57
N LEU A 615 20.85 -8.15 -10.96
CA LEU A 615 21.80 -7.05 -11.16
C LEU A 615 21.45 -6.24 -12.41
N THR A 616 21.06 -6.91 -13.50
CA THR A 616 20.55 -6.29 -14.71
C THR A 616 19.34 -5.40 -14.41
N ALA A 617 18.38 -5.90 -13.59
CA ALA A 617 17.20 -5.14 -13.20
C ALA A 617 17.50 -3.89 -12.37
N MET A 618 18.58 -3.88 -11.61
CA MET A 618 19.03 -2.70 -10.87
C MET A 618 19.78 -1.72 -11.78
N VAL A 619 20.68 -2.23 -12.64
CA VAL A 619 21.49 -1.40 -13.55
C VAL A 619 20.63 -0.66 -14.55
N GLU A 620 19.63 -1.33 -15.17
CA GLU A 620 18.74 -0.70 -16.13
C GLU A 620 17.99 0.52 -15.57
N LEU A 621 17.67 0.51 -14.27
CA LEU A 621 17.05 1.65 -13.58
C LEU A 621 18.10 2.70 -13.17
N ALA A 622 19.24 2.25 -12.63
CA ALA A 622 20.28 3.15 -12.13
C ALA A 622 21.03 3.93 -13.23
N CYS A 623 21.01 3.45 -14.49
CA CYS A 623 21.59 4.17 -15.64
C CYS A 623 20.81 5.42 -16.03
N ARG A 624 19.61 5.60 -15.54
CA ARG A 624 18.75 6.75 -15.88
C ARG A 624 19.25 8.00 -15.17
N PRO A 625 19.30 9.16 -15.88
CA PRO A 625 19.86 10.40 -15.32
C PRO A 625 19.11 10.94 -14.10
N GLU A 626 17.84 10.64 -13.96
CA GLU A 626 16.99 11.09 -12.85
C GLU A 626 17.01 10.15 -11.64
N VAL A 627 17.66 8.97 -11.73
CA VAL A 627 17.66 7.97 -10.64
C VAL A 627 18.88 8.10 -9.76
N GLY A 628 18.71 8.29 -8.47
CA GLY A 628 19.74 8.41 -7.45
C GLY A 628 20.10 7.09 -6.80
N ALA A 629 19.10 6.26 -6.47
CA ALA A 629 19.34 4.94 -5.86
C ALA A 629 18.28 3.93 -6.31
N VAL A 630 18.65 2.64 -6.30
CA VAL A 630 17.77 1.50 -6.59
C VAL A 630 17.94 0.43 -5.52
N GLY A 631 16.84 0.03 -4.88
CA GLY A 631 16.81 -1.07 -3.90
C GLY A 631 16.13 -2.32 -4.45
N ALA A 632 16.56 -3.47 -3.99
CA ALA A 632 16.04 -4.79 -4.34
C ALA A 632 14.89 -5.23 -3.41
N LYS A 633 14.04 -6.16 -3.85
CA LYS A 633 13.14 -6.91 -2.97
C LYS A 633 13.94 -7.90 -2.13
N LEU A 634 13.88 -7.76 -0.80
CA LEU A 634 14.54 -8.70 0.10
C LEU A 634 13.49 -9.57 0.80
N LEU A 635 13.79 -10.85 0.89
CA LEU A 635 12.94 -11.84 1.54
C LEU A 635 13.67 -12.45 2.73
N TYR A 636 12.93 -12.79 3.76
CA TYR A 636 13.38 -13.70 4.80
C TYR A 636 13.47 -15.14 4.26
N PRO A 637 14.22 -16.03 4.89
CA PRO A 637 14.35 -17.43 4.46
C PRO A 637 13.04 -18.22 4.40
N ASP A 638 11.99 -17.75 5.06
CA ASP A 638 10.63 -18.32 5.05
C ASP A 638 9.75 -17.77 3.92
N ASN A 639 10.33 -16.97 3.00
CA ASN A 639 9.65 -16.27 1.91
C ASN A 639 8.67 -15.17 2.35
N THR A 640 8.77 -14.65 3.55
CA THR A 640 8.11 -13.39 3.88
C THR A 640 8.95 -12.20 3.42
N ILE A 641 8.30 -11.07 3.16
CA ILE A 641 8.97 -9.84 2.72
C ILE A 641 9.77 -9.27 3.90
N GLN A 642 11.06 -9.01 3.69
CA GLN A 642 11.89 -8.27 4.63
C GLN A 642 11.96 -6.80 4.23
N HIS A 643 12.08 -6.50 2.92
CA HIS A 643 12.16 -5.16 2.38
C HIS A 643 11.46 -5.05 1.02
N ALA A 644 10.59 -4.06 0.91
CA ALA A 644 9.99 -3.61 -0.33
C ALA A 644 9.91 -2.06 -0.39
N GLY A 645 10.99 -1.39 0.00
CA GLY A 645 11.09 0.06 0.21
C GLY A 645 11.05 0.43 1.69
N VAL A 646 11.56 1.61 2.03
CA VAL A 646 11.52 2.20 3.37
C VAL A 646 10.51 3.33 3.36
N VAL A 647 9.61 3.30 4.34
CA VAL A 647 8.67 4.39 4.63
C VAL A 647 9.23 5.22 5.78
N ILE A 648 9.30 6.53 5.58
CA ILE A 648 9.75 7.47 6.60
C ILE A 648 8.58 7.84 7.50
N GLY A 649 8.82 7.92 8.82
CA GLY A 649 7.78 8.23 9.82
C GLY A 649 7.05 7.03 10.41
N LEU A 650 7.29 5.80 9.94
CA LEU A 650 6.83 4.62 10.66
C LEU A 650 7.56 4.53 12.00
N PHE A 651 6.80 4.24 13.07
CA PHE A 651 7.32 4.17 14.45
C PHE A 651 8.11 5.43 14.85
N ASP A 652 7.66 6.60 14.37
CA ASP A 652 8.25 7.92 14.57
C ASP A 652 9.66 8.12 13.97
N ILE A 653 10.19 7.13 13.22
CA ILE A 653 11.48 7.20 12.54
C ILE A 653 11.37 6.71 11.09
N CYS A 654 11.36 5.41 10.91
CA CYS A 654 11.19 4.74 9.61
C CYS A 654 10.97 3.23 9.79
N GLY A 655 10.40 2.58 8.78
CA GLY A 655 10.19 1.13 8.76
C GLY A 655 10.19 0.56 7.35
N HIS A 656 10.22 -0.76 7.25
CA HIS A 656 10.20 -1.46 5.97
C HIS A 656 8.76 -1.72 5.52
N ALA A 657 8.41 -1.24 4.35
CA ALA A 657 7.11 -1.52 3.74
C ALA A 657 6.85 -3.03 3.60
N PHE A 658 5.67 -3.49 4.01
CA PHE A 658 5.18 -4.87 3.88
C PHE A 658 5.99 -5.94 4.63
N LYS A 659 6.80 -5.56 5.61
CA LYS A 659 7.64 -6.49 6.36
C LYS A 659 6.81 -7.60 7.03
N GLY A 660 7.27 -8.85 6.89
CA GLY A 660 6.63 -10.03 7.44
C GLY A 660 5.43 -10.55 6.65
N GLN A 661 4.98 -9.87 5.60
CA GLN A 661 3.90 -10.38 4.75
C GLN A 661 4.43 -11.47 3.81
N PRO A 662 3.66 -12.55 3.54
CA PRO A 662 4.06 -13.57 2.57
C PRO A 662 4.27 -12.97 1.17
N ALA A 663 5.41 -13.26 0.54
CA ALA A 663 5.71 -12.73 -0.78
C ALA A 663 4.85 -13.33 -1.91
N SER A 664 4.13 -14.42 -1.64
CA SER A 664 3.20 -15.08 -2.56
C SER A 664 1.79 -14.50 -2.50
N GLU A 665 1.47 -13.70 -1.49
CA GLU A 665 0.15 -13.08 -1.34
C GLU A 665 0.13 -11.68 -1.93
N ARG A 666 -1.02 -11.32 -2.50
CA ARG A 666 -1.24 -9.95 -2.96
C ARG A 666 -1.34 -9.02 -1.76
N ALA A 667 -0.51 -8.01 -1.73
CA ALA A 667 -0.58 -6.96 -0.73
C ALA A 667 -1.16 -5.67 -1.33
N TYR A 668 -1.29 -4.63 -0.54
CA TYR A 668 -1.90 -3.35 -0.87
C TYR A 668 -1.62 -2.92 -2.33
N TYR A 669 -2.62 -3.00 -3.18
CA TYR A 669 -2.61 -2.63 -4.60
C TYR A 669 -1.40 -3.16 -5.40
N ASP A 670 -0.95 -4.37 -5.10
CA ASP A 670 0.20 -5.04 -5.74
C ASP A 670 1.55 -4.31 -5.58
N PHE A 671 1.66 -3.31 -4.71
CA PHE A 671 2.85 -2.47 -4.54
C PHE A 671 4.16 -3.23 -4.30
N PRO A 672 4.22 -4.36 -3.56
CA PRO A 672 5.45 -5.13 -3.42
C PRO A 672 5.96 -5.77 -4.72
N ASP A 673 5.13 -5.83 -5.76
CA ASP A 673 5.46 -6.48 -7.04
C ASP A 673 5.56 -5.48 -8.21
N LEU A 674 5.59 -4.17 -7.90
CA LEU A 674 5.72 -3.07 -8.86
C LEU A 674 7.00 -2.27 -8.63
N ILE A 675 7.58 -1.73 -9.72
CA ILE A 675 8.63 -0.71 -9.61
C ILE A 675 7.97 0.57 -9.09
N ARG A 676 8.52 1.12 -8.00
CA ARG A 676 7.93 2.30 -7.33
C ARG A 676 8.99 3.31 -6.94
N ASN A 677 8.58 4.57 -6.91
CA ASN A 677 9.30 5.60 -6.18
C ASN A 677 9.08 5.40 -4.69
N VAL A 678 10.12 5.53 -3.91
CA VAL A 678 10.12 5.38 -2.45
C VAL A 678 11.05 6.43 -1.82
N SER A 679 10.82 6.77 -0.56
CA SER A 679 11.66 7.76 0.12
C SER A 679 13.06 7.23 0.39
N ALA A 680 13.19 5.93 0.70
CA ALA A 680 14.50 5.30 0.87
C ALA A 680 14.46 3.79 0.59
N VAL A 681 15.65 3.21 0.47
CA VAL A 681 15.89 1.76 0.35
C VAL A 681 17.04 1.35 1.26
N THR A 682 17.07 0.07 1.68
CA THR A 682 18.10 -0.41 2.61
C THR A 682 19.44 -0.67 1.95
N GLY A 683 20.51 -0.34 2.65
CA GLY A 683 21.89 -0.64 2.27
C GLY A 683 22.23 -2.14 2.23
N ALA A 684 21.32 -3.00 2.68
CA ALA A 684 21.48 -4.46 2.55
C ALA A 684 21.58 -4.93 1.09
N CYS A 685 20.90 -4.22 0.14
CA CYS A 685 21.10 -4.34 -1.30
C CYS A 685 20.66 -3.06 -1.99
N MET A 686 21.58 -2.10 -2.15
CA MET A 686 21.31 -0.77 -2.70
C MET A 686 22.34 -0.42 -3.79
N MET A 687 21.88 -0.05 -4.97
CA MET A 687 22.72 0.46 -6.06
C MET A 687 22.60 1.98 -6.16
N VAL A 688 23.74 2.67 -6.30
CA VAL A 688 23.82 4.12 -6.45
C VAL A 688 24.79 4.45 -7.58
N PRO A 689 24.47 5.33 -8.52
CA PRO A 689 25.46 5.86 -9.48
C PRO A 689 26.60 6.53 -8.71
N ARG A 690 27.85 6.14 -9.03
CA ARG A 690 29.06 6.60 -8.31
C ARG A 690 29.17 8.13 -8.26
N GLU A 691 28.84 8.80 -9.33
CA GLU A 691 28.86 10.27 -9.41
C GLU A 691 27.90 10.88 -8.36
N ARG A 692 26.65 10.40 -8.30
CA ARG A 692 25.62 10.90 -7.36
C ARG A 692 25.92 10.55 -5.91
N PHE A 693 26.56 9.40 -5.68
CA PHE A 693 27.05 9.06 -4.35
C PHE A 693 28.00 10.14 -3.83
N TRP A 694 28.94 10.60 -4.67
CA TRP A 694 29.91 11.62 -4.28
C TRP A 694 29.34 13.06 -4.31
N GLU A 695 28.37 13.34 -5.15
CA GLU A 695 27.61 14.62 -5.09
C GLU A 695 26.91 14.80 -3.75
N CYS A 696 26.49 13.70 -3.11
CA CYS A 696 25.93 13.71 -1.75
C CYS A 696 26.98 13.66 -0.64
N GLY A 697 28.29 13.59 -0.97
CA GLY A 697 29.38 13.45 -0.02
C GLY A 697 29.59 12.03 0.50
N GLY A 698 28.97 11.03 -0.10
CA GLY A 698 28.97 9.65 0.36
C GLY A 698 28.11 9.43 1.60
N PHE A 699 28.37 8.32 2.31
CA PHE A 699 27.74 8.06 3.60
C PHE A 699 28.28 9.01 4.68
N GLU A 700 27.42 9.40 5.60
CA GLU A 700 27.80 10.21 6.74
C GLU A 700 28.50 9.32 7.79
N ALA A 701 29.82 9.46 7.89
CA ALA A 701 30.65 8.53 8.67
C ALA A 701 30.97 9.00 10.09
N GLU A 702 30.58 10.22 10.47
CA GLU A 702 30.83 10.77 11.81
C GLU A 702 29.72 10.43 12.78
N ASN A 703 28.47 10.67 12.40
CA ASN A 703 27.30 10.51 13.24
C ASN A 703 26.40 9.35 12.86
N LEU A 704 26.50 8.81 11.61
CA LEU A 704 25.74 7.65 11.10
C LEU A 704 26.71 6.56 10.63
N LYS A 705 27.34 5.89 11.60
CA LYS A 705 28.41 4.93 11.34
C LYS A 705 27.90 3.58 10.88
N VAL A 706 26.73 3.16 11.41
CA VAL A 706 26.20 1.79 11.27
C VAL A 706 24.71 1.77 10.94
N ALA A 707 23.93 2.73 11.46
CA ALA A 707 22.49 2.81 11.22
C ALA A 707 22.12 4.08 10.45
N TYR A 708 21.04 4.00 9.69
CA TYR A 708 20.40 5.10 8.94
C TYR A 708 21.26 5.78 7.86
N GLN A 709 22.51 5.37 7.62
CA GLN A 709 23.38 5.96 6.59
C GLN A 709 22.84 5.77 5.16
N ASP A 710 22.18 4.66 4.92
CA ASP A 710 21.51 4.33 3.65
C ASP A 710 20.27 5.21 3.45
N ILE A 711 19.48 5.38 4.48
CA ILE A 711 18.28 6.24 4.48
C ILE A 711 18.70 7.71 4.34
N ASP A 712 19.69 8.19 5.11
CA ASP A 712 20.24 9.54 4.99
C ASP A 712 20.73 9.85 3.57
N LEU A 713 21.44 8.89 2.93
CA LEU A 713 21.87 9.04 1.56
C LEU A 713 20.68 9.14 0.58
N CYS A 714 19.68 8.30 0.73
CA CYS A 714 18.47 8.34 -0.10
C CYS A 714 17.75 9.69 0.04
N LEU A 715 17.59 10.20 1.26
CA LEU A 715 16.96 11.49 1.51
C LEU A 715 17.79 12.67 0.95
N LYS A 716 19.13 12.61 1.01
CA LYS A 716 20.02 13.59 0.34
C LYS A 716 19.89 13.56 -1.18
N LEU A 717 19.70 12.39 -1.77
CA LEU A 717 19.43 12.23 -3.21
C LEU A 717 18.08 12.84 -3.58
N ASN A 718 17.03 12.57 -2.80
CA ASN A 718 15.71 13.17 -3.01
C ASN A 718 15.75 14.71 -2.92
N GLN A 719 16.46 15.28 -1.95
CA GLN A 719 16.63 16.75 -1.84
C GLN A 719 17.32 17.37 -3.05
N ARG A 720 18.10 16.59 -3.82
CA ARG A 720 18.74 17.03 -5.08
C ARG A 720 17.88 16.78 -6.31
N GLY A 721 16.66 16.28 -6.12
CA GLY A 721 15.71 15.98 -7.19
C GLY A 721 15.94 14.63 -7.88
N TYR A 722 16.82 13.77 -7.33
CA TYR A 722 16.97 12.40 -7.83
C TYR A 722 15.88 11.51 -7.25
N ARG A 723 15.48 10.50 -8.03
CA ARG A 723 14.49 9.49 -7.63
C ARG A 723 15.18 8.33 -6.92
N VAL A 724 14.55 7.85 -5.85
CA VAL A 724 14.90 6.58 -5.21
C VAL A 724 13.86 5.55 -5.60
N LEU A 725 14.30 4.41 -6.14
CA LEU A 725 13.43 3.39 -6.70
C LEU A 725 13.56 2.07 -5.94
N TYR A 726 12.44 1.42 -5.80
CA TYR A 726 12.36 0.01 -5.43
C TYR A 726 12.02 -0.84 -6.66
N THR A 727 12.66 -1.99 -6.82
CA THR A 727 12.35 -2.95 -7.89
C THR A 727 12.13 -4.36 -7.37
N PRO A 728 10.98 -5.00 -7.68
CA PRO A 728 10.72 -6.40 -7.33
C PRO A 728 11.41 -7.39 -8.25
N HIS A 729 12.03 -6.93 -9.35
CA HIS A 729 12.73 -7.77 -10.33
C HIS A 729 14.15 -8.13 -9.90
N ALA A 730 14.68 -7.51 -8.85
CA ALA A 730 15.88 -7.90 -8.14
C ALA A 730 15.48 -8.56 -6.81
N GLN A 731 15.65 -9.87 -6.68
CA GLN A 731 15.22 -10.59 -5.49
C GLN A 731 16.39 -11.33 -4.83
N LEU A 732 16.56 -11.13 -3.53
CA LEU A 732 17.57 -11.78 -2.70
C LEU A 732 16.93 -12.23 -1.37
N TYR A 733 17.45 -13.32 -0.79
CA TYR A 733 17.24 -13.60 0.63
C TYR A 733 18.16 -12.75 1.47
N HIS A 734 17.71 -12.27 2.62
CA HIS A 734 18.49 -11.56 3.62
C HIS A 734 18.28 -12.22 4.98
N TYR A 735 19.36 -12.72 5.60
CA TYR A 735 19.33 -13.56 6.80
C TYR A 735 19.49 -12.75 8.09
N GLU A 736 18.96 -11.54 8.14
CA GLU A 736 19.15 -10.52 9.20
C GLU A 736 19.04 -11.05 10.63
N ALA A 737 18.40 -12.01 11.03
CA ALA A 737 18.17 -12.39 12.42
C ALA A 737 19.28 -13.26 13.06
N PHE A 738 20.29 -13.71 12.30
CA PHE A 738 21.33 -14.59 12.83
C PHE A 738 22.43 -13.84 13.62
N THR A 739 22.51 -12.52 13.52
CA THR A 739 23.58 -11.71 14.10
C THR A 739 23.13 -10.72 15.16
N LYS A 740 21.84 -10.39 15.24
CA LYS A 740 21.29 -9.47 16.25
C LYS A 740 20.33 -10.22 17.16
N GLY A 741 20.67 -10.33 18.46
CA GLY A 741 19.73 -10.77 19.49
C GLY A 741 18.54 -9.80 19.54
N VAL A 742 17.36 -10.29 19.95
CA VAL A 742 16.15 -9.48 20.18
C VAL A 742 16.38 -8.61 21.42
N GLU A 743 17.08 -7.49 21.27
CA GLU A 743 17.15 -6.47 22.31
C GLU A 743 16.09 -5.39 22.03
N HIS A 744 15.23 -5.16 23.02
CA HIS A 744 14.18 -4.14 22.99
C HIS A 744 14.74 -2.71 23.25
N ARG A 745 16.02 -2.51 23.16
CA ARG A 745 16.70 -1.24 23.36
C ARG A 745 17.29 -0.80 22.03
N ASP A 746 17.09 0.46 21.65
CA ASP A 746 17.81 1.03 20.52
C ASP A 746 19.32 0.82 20.73
N PRO A 747 19.98 0.04 19.85
CA PRO A 747 21.39 -0.26 20.03
C PRO A 747 22.30 0.93 19.72
N LEU A 748 21.79 1.97 19.01
CA LEU A 748 22.56 3.10 18.50
C LEU A 748 21.81 4.43 18.71
N PRO A 749 21.47 4.80 19.96
CA PRO A 749 20.61 5.96 20.25
C PRO A 749 21.20 7.29 19.76
N ASP A 750 22.54 7.45 19.74
CA ASP A 750 23.20 8.65 19.23
C ASP A 750 23.01 8.81 17.71
N GLU A 751 23.04 7.69 16.95
CA GLU A 751 22.79 7.70 15.50
C GLU A 751 21.33 7.97 15.21
N THR A 752 20.42 7.37 16.01
CA THR A 752 18.97 7.63 15.92
C THR A 752 18.66 9.10 16.17
N LEU A 753 19.25 9.71 17.20
CA LEU A 753 19.06 11.12 17.50
C LEU A 753 19.60 12.00 16.34
N ALA A 754 20.81 11.74 15.87
CA ALA A 754 21.40 12.49 14.77
C ALA A 754 20.56 12.42 13.47
N PHE A 755 20.00 11.23 13.19
CA PHE A 755 19.12 11.04 12.04
C PHE A 755 17.80 11.80 12.21
N THR A 756 17.11 11.63 13.33
CA THR A 756 15.80 12.25 13.60
C THR A 756 15.87 13.77 13.69
N GLU A 757 16.95 14.33 14.24
CA GLU A 757 17.16 15.78 14.26
C GLU A 757 17.38 16.35 12.86
N ARG A 758 18.14 15.65 12.01
CA ARG A 758 18.43 16.09 10.63
C ARG A 758 17.20 16.04 9.74
N TRP A 759 16.35 15.01 9.88
CA TRP A 759 15.27 14.71 8.94
C TRP A 759 13.87 14.91 9.52
N ARG A 760 13.73 15.69 10.59
CA ARG A 760 12.46 15.92 11.31
C ARG A 760 11.31 16.24 10.38
N ASP A 761 11.48 17.19 9.46
CA ASP A 761 10.42 17.66 8.56
C ASP A 761 9.99 16.57 7.56
N VAL A 762 10.92 15.69 7.16
CA VAL A 762 10.64 14.56 6.26
C VAL A 762 9.95 13.42 7.02
N ILE A 763 10.30 13.21 8.29
CA ILE A 763 9.69 12.17 9.14
C ILE A 763 8.19 12.45 9.33
N GLU A 764 7.77 13.70 9.33
CA GLU A 764 6.37 14.07 9.46
C GLU A 764 5.54 13.76 8.21
N ASN A 765 6.13 13.73 7.01
CA ASN A 765 5.41 13.53 5.75
C ASN A 765 6.24 12.80 4.68
N ASP A 766 6.08 11.49 4.57
CA ASP A 766 6.64 10.70 3.47
C ASP A 766 5.77 10.85 2.21
N PRO A 767 6.28 11.39 1.10
CA PRO A 767 5.48 11.61 -0.11
C PRO A 767 4.99 10.31 -0.77
N PHE A 768 5.63 9.18 -0.51
CA PHE A 768 5.25 7.88 -1.11
C PHE A 768 4.43 6.99 -0.17
N TYR A 769 4.00 7.55 0.98
CA TYR A 769 3.14 6.88 1.94
C TYR A 769 1.97 7.76 2.37
N SER A 770 0.75 7.33 2.08
CA SER A 770 -0.44 8.15 2.36
C SER A 770 -0.59 8.45 3.86
N PRO A 771 -0.92 9.70 4.25
CA PRO A 771 -1.20 10.06 5.64
C PRO A 771 -2.46 9.38 6.21
N ASN A 772 -3.23 8.71 5.36
CA ASN A 772 -4.44 7.95 5.72
C ASN A 772 -4.13 6.51 6.14
N LEU A 773 -2.88 6.07 5.99
CA LEU A 773 -2.39 4.76 6.43
C LEU A 773 -1.75 4.86 7.82
N THR A 774 -1.64 3.72 8.49
CA THR A 774 -1.05 3.65 9.84
C THR A 774 0.43 3.96 9.84
N ARG A 775 0.90 4.60 10.92
CA ARG A 775 2.34 4.74 11.20
C ARG A 775 2.82 3.80 12.31
N GLU A 776 1.93 2.97 12.85
CA GLU A 776 2.19 2.02 13.93
C GLU A 776 2.43 0.59 13.41
N GLY A 777 2.43 0.38 12.08
CA GLY A 777 2.59 -0.91 11.41
C GLY A 777 3.22 -0.79 10.03
N GLU A 778 3.77 -1.90 9.53
CA GLU A 778 4.46 -2.01 8.24
C GLU A 778 3.58 -2.62 7.15
N ASP A 779 2.26 -2.76 7.39
CA ASP A 779 1.32 -3.55 6.61
C ASP A 779 0.36 -2.74 5.72
N TYR A 780 0.48 -1.41 5.69
CA TYR A 780 -0.42 -0.51 4.95
C TYR A 780 -1.88 -0.58 5.43
N SER A 781 -2.12 -0.97 6.68
CA SER A 781 -3.46 -0.88 7.27
C SER A 781 -3.90 0.57 7.49
N TYR A 782 -5.18 0.77 7.72
CA TYR A 782 -5.74 2.12 7.87
C TYR A 782 -5.24 2.81 9.14
N ARG A 783 -5.04 4.11 9.04
CA ARG A 783 -4.77 4.96 10.20
C ARG A 783 -5.89 4.84 11.22
N THR A 784 -5.54 4.75 12.49
CA THR A 784 -6.48 4.81 13.61
C THR A 784 -6.14 5.99 14.52
N LYS A 785 -7.14 6.55 15.21
CA LYS A 785 -6.83 7.45 16.33
C LYS A 785 -6.28 6.62 17.45
N SER A 786 -5.06 6.90 17.90
CA SER A 786 -4.56 6.36 19.17
C SER A 786 -5.59 6.64 20.27
N ARG A 787 -6.03 5.60 20.94
CA ARG A 787 -6.98 5.68 22.05
C ARG A 787 -6.34 6.33 23.27
#